data_e090f5077b7423535c9712da2db682f7
#
_entry.id   e090f5077b7423535c9712da2db682f7
#
_cell.length_a   1.000
_cell.length_b   1.000
_cell.length_c   1.000
_cell.angle_alpha   90.00
_cell.angle_beta   90.00
_cell.angle_gamma   90.00
#
_symmetry.space_group_name_H-M   'P 1'
#
loop_
_entity.id
_entity.type
_entity.pdbx_description
1 polymer ?
#
loop_
_entity_poly.entity_id
_entity_poly.type
_entity_poly.pdbx_seq_one_letter_code
_entity_poly.pdbx_strand_id
1 'polypeptide(L)'
;VWDLVCFARARGILCQGRGSAANSAICYCLGITSVDPALTDVLFERFVSKERNEAPDIDVDFEHERREEVLQYLYAKYGRERAGLTAVVISYRLRSAVRDAGKALGLSLDRVDALAKQVEGRTQEPRLAEHCRAVGIDPESEIGQRLVYVIPALIGFPRHLSQHVGGMVITRGPLCELAPIENAAMEGRTVIEWDKDDLDELGILKVDILALGMLTAIRKCFALVQQHHGRALTLANIPPDDAAVYDMICRADTMGVFQIESRAQMSMLPRLKPRCYYDLVIEVAIVRPGPIQGQMVHPYLRRRAGEPTPPYPTPEIEAVLHKTLGVPIFQEQAMRLAVVAAGFTPGEADQLRRAMAAWRRPGIIDQFREKLLTGMQARGLSAEFAESVFTQIRGFGEYGFPESHAASFALLVYVSAWLKHHYPAAFCAAILNSQPMGFYAPAQLVRDAREHQVEVRAIDVNHSQWDCTLEDNALRLGLRLLIGFSQAAAETIMHERESHGPFHSLAEFASRTRLRQDLIAKLSDADAFASLGRDRRAMLWESLAQDPRDHARPLLGLLDPEDELPVPLPELSPQESVLADYRTAGMSLAAHPISFYRRELDKLRVLPASELRKVPSGRHVRVAGLVILRQRPSTAKGITFVTLEDETGTANLILKPDIWRKFYPIAHRSPAWLAHGGLEQKEGVIHVVVNRLEDLSKRLGDVAIKSRDFR
;
A
#
# COMPACT_ATOMS: atom_id res chain seq x y z
N VAL A 1 -12.36 8.20 -23.74
CA VAL A 1 -11.48 8.47 -22.58
C VAL A 1 -11.46 9.96 -22.25
N TRP A 2 -11.21 10.85 -23.23
CA TRP A 2 -11.25 12.31 -23.01
C TRP A 2 -12.53 12.78 -22.33
N ASP A 3 -13.68 12.30 -22.77
CA ASP A 3 -14.98 12.61 -22.21
C ASP A 3 -15.10 12.19 -20.71
N LEU A 4 -14.53 11.05 -20.33
CA LEU A 4 -14.48 10.61 -18.93
C LEU A 4 -13.62 11.54 -18.07
N VAL A 5 -12.49 11.98 -18.60
CA VAL A 5 -11.61 12.92 -17.92
C VAL A 5 -12.31 14.28 -17.75
N CYS A 6 -13.02 14.76 -18.77
CA CYS A 6 -13.81 15.99 -18.70
C CYS A 6 -14.93 15.87 -17.66
N PHE A 7 -15.68 14.76 -17.64
CA PHE A 7 -16.69 14.49 -16.63
C PHE A 7 -16.11 14.51 -15.22
N ALA A 8 -15.01 13.80 -15.00
CA ALA A 8 -14.35 13.73 -13.69
C ALA A 8 -13.91 15.13 -13.22
N ARG A 9 -13.23 15.89 -14.09
CA ARG A 9 -12.75 17.25 -13.76
C ARG A 9 -13.90 18.22 -13.49
N ALA A 10 -14.97 18.17 -14.25
CA ALA A 10 -16.15 19.01 -14.02
C ALA A 10 -16.79 18.76 -12.64
N ARG A 11 -16.57 17.58 -12.06
CA ARG A 11 -17.04 17.22 -10.72
C ARG A 11 -15.94 17.35 -9.63
N GLY A 12 -14.76 17.85 -9.98
CA GLY A 12 -13.63 17.96 -9.05
C GLY A 12 -13.05 16.61 -8.64
N ILE A 13 -13.22 15.55 -9.46
CA ILE A 13 -12.61 14.24 -9.27
C ILE A 13 -11.20 14.28 -9.85
N LEU A 14 -10.19 14.05 -9.02
CA LEU A 14 -8.82 13.98 -9.51
C LEU A 14 -8.62 12.73 -10.37
N CYS A 15 -7.96 12.91 -11.51
CA CYS A 15 -7.64 11.81 -12.41
C CYS A 15 -6.32 12.09 -13.16
N GLN A 16 -5.65 11.02 -13.59
CA GLN A 16 -4.39 11.11 -14.32
C GLN A 16 -4.20 9.91 -15.24
N GLY A 17 -3.86 10.17 -16.50
CA GLY A 17 -3.43 9.13 -17.45
C GLY A 17 -2.06 8.58 -17.08
N ARG A 18 -1.90 7.27 -17.18
CA ARG A 18 -0.65 6.56 -16.91
C ARG A 18 -0.28 5.57 -18.01
N GLY A 19 0.85 4.87 -17.86
CA GLY A 19 1.26 3.85 -18.80
C GLY A 19 1.43 4.39 -20.21
N SER A 20 0.76 3.77 -21.19
CA SER A 20 0.80 4.19 -22.59
C SER A 20 0.22 5.58 -22.82
N ALA A 21 -0.82 5.97 -22.07
CA ALA A 21 -1.40 7.31 -22.14
C ALA A 21 -0.38 8.40 -21.80
N ALA A 22 0.48 8.17 -20.80
CA ALA A 22 1.52 9.11 -20.38
C ALA A 22 2.65 9.25 -21.43
N ASN A 23 2.73 8.34 -22.40
CA ASN A 23 3.70 8.38 -23.51
C ASN A 23 3.13 9.02 -24.78
N SER A 24 1.97 9.67 -24.70
CA SER A 24 1.28 10.20 -25.87
C SER A 24 1.12 11.72 -25.83
N ALA A 25 1.73 12.43 -26.77
CA ALA A 25 1.54 13.86 -26.97
C ALA A 25 0.05 14.21 -27.22
N ILE A 26 -0.71 13.33 -27.87
CA ILE A 26 -2.15 13.51 -28.09
C ILE A 26 -2.89 13.48 -26.75
N CYS A 27 -2.58 12.50 -25.87
CA CYS A 27 -3.18 12.43 -24.54
C CYS A 27 -2.81 13.64 -23.68
N TYR A 28 -1.60 14.20 -23.83
CA TYR A 28 -1.20 15.44 -23.19
C TYR A 28 -2.01 16.63 -23.68
N CYS A 29 -2.10 16.84 -25.01
CA CYS A 29 -2.88 17.94 -25.59
C CYS A 29 -4.38 17.85 -25.24
N LEU A 30 -4.93 16.64 -25.11
CA LEU A 30 -6.29 16.41 -24.64
C LEU A 30 -6.44 16.52 -23.13
N GLY A 31 -5.34 16.74 -22.38
CA GLY A 31 -5.35 16.80 -20.93
C GLY A 31 -5.65 15.47 -20.24
N ILE A 32 -5.51 14.33 -20.91
CA ILE A 32 -5.68 12.99 -20.29
C ILE A 32 -4.51 12.67 -19.38
N THR A 33 -3.28 13.08 -19.74
CA THR A 33 -2.08 12.97 -18.90
C THR A 33 -1.47 14.32 -18.61
N SER A 34 -0.76 14.43 -17.49
CA SER A 34 0.00 15.62 -17.09
C SER A 34 1.49 15.51 -17.42
N VAL A 35 1.93 14.39 -18.04
CA VAL A 35 3.33 14.19 -18.43
C VAL A 35 3.61 14.97 -19.71
N ASP A 36 4.47 16.00 -19.57
CA ASP A 36 4.86 16.84 -20.69
C ASP A 36 5.82 16.07 -21.64
N PRO A 37 5.45 15.87 -22.90
CA PRO A 37 6.30 15.18 -23.87
C PRO A 37 7.59 15.94 -24.23
N ALA A 38 7.70 17.22 -23.88
CA ALA A 38 8.93 17.99 -24.04
C ALA A 38 9.97 17.67 -22.95
N LEU A 39 9.52 17.19 -21.79
CA LEU A 39 10.39 16.85 -20.64
C LEU A 39 10.79 15.36 -20.62
N THR A 40 10.04 14.51 -21.30
CA THR A 40 10.24 13.06 -21.34
C THR A 40 10.52 12.60 -22.76
N ASP A 41 11.39 11.61 -22.91
CA ASP A 41 11.72 11.04 -24.21
C ASP A 41 10.59 10.10 -24.69
N VAL A 42 9.56 10.70 -25.32
CA VAL A 42 8.38 9.98 -25.80
C VAL A 42 8.73 9.20 -27.08
N LEU A 43 8.41 7.90 -27.09
CA LEU A 43 8.46 7.06 -28.29
C LEU A 43 7.03 6.81 -28.78
N PHE A 44 6.67 7.43 -29.92
CA PHE A 44 5.31 7.34 -30.47
C PHE A 44 4.90 5.90 -30.79
N GLU A 45 5.84 5.08 -31.30
CA GLU A 45 5.63 3.69 -31.69
C GLU A 45 5.23 2.80 -30.50
N ARG A 46 5.54 3.21 -29.29
CA ARG A 46 5.07 2.55 -28.08
C ARG A 46 3.56 2.74 -27.85
N PHE A 47 3.01 3.87 -28.29
CA PHE A 47 1.58 4.16 -28.18
C PHE A 47 0.80 3.60 -29.35
N VAL A 48 1.25 3.87 -30.59
CA VAL A 48 0.67 3.38 -31.83
C VAL A 48 1.80 3.09 -32.83
N SER A 49 1.82 1.90 -33.42
CA SER A 49 2.69 1.55 -34.54
C SER A 49 1.92 0.83 -35.66
N LYS A 50 2.42 0.89 -36.91
CA LYS A 50 1.80 0.19 -38.02
C LYS A 50 1.83 -1.33 -37.84
N GLU A 51 2.88 -1.83 -37.23
CA GLU A 51 3.10 -3.26 -36.96
C GLU A 51 2.22 -3.79 -35.83
N ARG A 52 1.67 -2.91 -35.00
CA ARG A 52 0.93 -3.30 -33.81
C ARG A 52 -0.48 -3.80 -34.11
N ASN A 53 -1.12 -3.29 -35.16
CA ASN A 53 -2.51 -3.61 -35.54
C ASN A 53 -3.52 -3.75 -34.36
N GLU A 54 -3.24 -3.09 -33.26
CA GLU A 54 -4.05 -3.06 -32.05
C GLU A 54 -4.36 -1.61 -31.67
N ALA A 55 -5.50 -1.39 -31.06
CA ALA A 55 -5.84 -0.09 -30.49
C ALA A 55 -4.94 0.26 -29.30
N PRO A 56 -4.67 1.56 -29.06
CA PRO A 56 -3.86 1.98 -27.91
C PRO A 56 -4.56 1.65 -26.60
N ASP A 57 -3.83 1.07 -25.66
CA ASP A 57 -4.27 0.83 -24.29
C ASP A 57 -4.15 2.13 -23.49
N ILE A 58 -5.28 2.71 -23.06
CA ILE A 58 -5.32 4.00 -22.37
C ILE A 58 -5.81 3.80 -20.94
N ASP A 59 -4.86 3.80 -20.00
CA ASP A 59 -5.11 3.68 -18.58
C ASP A 59 -5.33 5.06 -17.96
N VAL A 60 -6.37 5.22 -17.14
CA VAL A 60 -6.61 6.43 -16.36
C VAL A 60 -6.88 6.04 -14.90
N ASP A 61 -6.10 6.62 -14.01
CA ASP A 61 -6.32 6.53 -12.57
C ASP A 61 -7.29 7.63 -12.13
N PHE A 62 -8.31 7.25 -11.38
CA PHE A 62 -9.27 8.14 -10.72
C PHE A 62 -9.16 8.02 -9.21
N GLU A 63 -9.67 8.99 -8.49
CA GLU A 63 -9.82 8.90 -7.04
C GLU A 63 -10.55 7.61 -6.64
N HIS A 64 -10.01 6.89 -5.66
CA HIS A 64 -10.58 5.62 -5.23
C HIS A 64 -12.03 5.75 -4.76
N GLU A 65 -12.33 6.74 -3.91
CA GLU A 65 -13.67 6.90 -3.33
C GLU A 65 -14.73 7.32 -4.35
N ARG A 66 -14.33 8.07 -5.38
CA ARG A 66 -15.25 8.66 -6.36
C ARG A 66 -15.23 8.00 -7.74
N ARG A 67 -14.41 6.96 -7.89
CA ARG A 67 -14.32 6.20 -9.15
C ARG A 67 -15.67 5.61 -9.57
N GLU A 68 -16.51 5.22 -8.61
CA GLU A 68 -17.83 4.67 -8.90
C GLU A 68 -18.72 5.67 -9.67
N GLU A 69 -18.63 6.96 -9.38
CA GLU A 69 -19.33 8.00 -10.12
C GLU A 69 -18.96 7.98 -11.61
N VAL A 70 -17.69 7.74 -11.93
CA VAL A 70 -17.19 7.64 -13.30
C VAL A 70 -17.69 6.37 -14.00
N LEU A 71 -17.74 5.24 -13.30
CA LEU A 71 -18.32 4.00 -13.82
C LEU A 71 -19.80 4.14 -14.12
N GLN A 72 -20.55 4.72 -13.18
CA GLN A 72 -22.00 4.94 -13.37
C GLN A 72 -22.30 5.96 -14.48
N TYR A 73 -21.44 6.96 -14.70
CA TYR A 73 -21.54 7.84 -15.86
C TYR A 73 -21.45 7.07 -17.18
N LEU A 74 -20.56 6.07 -17.27
CA LEU A 74 -20.46 5.22 -18.47
C LEU A 74 -21.73 4.41 -18.70
N TYR A 75 -22.26 3.78 -17.64
CA TYR A 75 -23.51 3.03 -17.73
C TYR A 75 -24.70 3.94 -18.11
N ALA A 76 -24.75 5.15 -17.57
CA ALA A 76 -25.78 6.13 -17.92
C ALA A 76 -25.68 6.55 -19.41
N LYS A 77 -24.46 6.69 -19.92
CA LYS A 77 -24.21 7.16 -21.30
C LYS A 77 -24.40 6.08 -22.35
N TYR A 78 -23.88 4.86 -22.11
CA TYR A 78 -23.86 3.78 -23.10
C TYR A 78 -24.91 2.69 -22.86
N GLY A 79 -25.51 2.66 -21.68
CA GLY A 79 -26.40 1.60 -21.25
C GLY A 79 -25.66 0.31 -20.84
N ARG A 80 -26.30 -0.50 -20.03
CA ARG A 80 -25.80 -1.81 -19.59
C ARG A 80 -25.75 -2.84 -20.73
N GLU A 81 -26.45 -2.58 -21.81
CA GLU A 81 -26.48 -3.41 -23.00
C GLU A 81 -25.18 -3.28 -23.81
N ARG A 82 -24.46 -2.16 -23.68
CA ARG A 82 -23.29 -1.83 -24.50
C ARG A 82 -22.01 -1.63 -23.69
N ALA A 83 -22.11 -1.61 -22.37
CA ALA A 83 -20.97 -1.42 -21.47
C ALA A 83 -20.97 -2.51 -20.38
N GLY A 84 -19.79 -3.08 -20.13
CA GLY A 84 -19.60 -4.11 -19.09
C GLY A 84 -18.16 -4.19 -18.63
N LEU A 85 -17.96 -4.58 -17.38
CA LEU A 85 -16.63 -4.85 -16.83
C LEU A 85 -16.08 -6.18 -17.39
N THR A 86 -14.79 -6.23 -17.64
CA THR A 86 -14.07 -7.45 -18.02
C THR A 86 -14.01 -8.42 -16.84
N ALA A 87 -14.10 -9.73 -17.10
CA ALA A 87 -13.85 -10.76 -16.10
C ALA A 87 -12.35 -10.91 -15.79
N VAL A 88 -12.10 -11.61 -14.68
CA VAL A 88 -10.77 -12.11 -14.30
C VAL A 88 -10.92 -13.54 -13.81
N VAL A 89 -10.16 -14.46 -14.38
CA VAL A 89 -10.12 -15.85 -13.90
C VAL A 89 -9.33 -15.90 -12.60
N ILE A 90 -10.01 -16.20 -11.50
CA ILE A 90 -9.38 -16.44 -10.20
C ILE A 90 -9.00 -17.91 -10.10
N SER A 91 -7.71 -18.17 -9.97
CA SER A 91 -7.19 -19.53 -9.75
C SER A 91 -7.06 -19.88 -8.28
N TYR A 92 -7.18 -21.17 -7.97
CA TYR A 92 -6.94 -21.68 -6.63
C TYR A 92 -5.52 -21.38 -6.16
N ARG A 93 -5.45 -20.81 -4.97
CA ARG A 93 -4.23 -20.68 -4.16
C ARG A 93 -4.39 -21.48 -2.89
N LEU A 94 -3.31 -21.72 -2.16
CA LEU A 94 -3.31 -22.62 -1.02
C LEU A 94 -4.44 -22.35 0.00
N ARG A 95 -4.67 -21.09 0.38
CA ARG A 95 -5.77 -20.73 1.32
C ARG A 95 -7.15 -21.02 0.76
N SER A 96 -7.41 -20.75 -0.50
CA SER A 96 -8.71 -21.03 -1.12
C SER A 96 -8.91 -22.53 -1.30
N ALA A 97 -7.87 -23.26 -1.71
CA ALA A 97 -7.93 -24.71 -1.81
C ALA A 97 -8.21 -25.38 -0.44
N VAL A 98 -7.54 -24.92 0.63
CA VAL A 98 -7.82 -25.37 2.00
C VAL A 98 -9.28 -25.13 2.41
N ARG A 99 -9.80 -23.92 2.12
CA ARG A 99 -11.19 -23.59 2.50
C ARG A 99 -12.22 -24.41 1.76
N ASP A 100 -12.06 -24.55 0.46
CA ASP A 100 -13.06 -25.23 -0.37
C ASP A 100 -12.95 -26.73 -0.23
N ALA A 101 -11.76 -27.33 -0.28
CA ALA A 101 -11.54 -28.75 -0.05
C ALA A 101 -11.91 -29.17 1.39
N GLY A 102 -11.56 -28.36 2.40
CA GLY A 102 -11.91 -28.63 3.79
C GLY A 102 -13.42 -28.67 4.01
N LYS A 103 -14.17 -27.72 3.44
CA LYS A 103 -15.65 -27.76 3.48
C LYS A 103 -16.22 -28.96 2.74
N ALA A 104 -15.74 -29.24 1.53
CA ALA A 104 -16.23 -30.36 0.72
C ALA A 104 -15.97 -31.71 1.38
N LEU A 105 -14.90 -31.85 2.16
CA LEU A 105 -14.56 -33.04 2.91
C LEU A 105 -15.20 -33.10 4.32
N GLY A 106 -16.08 -32.15 4.65
CA GLY A 106 -16.88 -32.16 5.88
C GLY A 106 -16.18 -31.67 7.14
N LEU A 107 -15.08 -30.92 7.01
CA LEU A 107 -14.47 -30.27 8.17
C LEU A 107 -15.36 -29.15 8.73
N SER A 108 -15.36 -28.96 10.04
CA SER A 108 -16.02 -27.81 10.68
C SER A 108 -15.37 -26.51 10.26
N LEU A 109 -16.16 -25.41 10.19
CA LEU A 109 -15.70 -24.11 9.71
C LEU A 109 -14.54 -23.56 10.54
N ASP A 110 -14.53 -23.79 11.85
CA ASP A 110 -13.44 -23.40 12.76
C ASP A 110 -12.14 -24.13 12.46
N ARG A 111 -12.19 -25.45 12.15
CA ARG A 111 -11.01 -26.22 11.72
C ARG A 111 -10.50 -25.76 10.35
N VAL A 112 -11.43 -25.49 9.42
CA VAL A 112 -11.08 -24.93 8.09
C VAL A 112 -10.41 -23.57 8.24
N ASP A 113 -10.95 -22.68 9.06
CA ASP A 113 -10.37 -21.36 9.30
C ASP A 113 -9.03 -21.44 10.05
N ALA A 114 -8.91 -22.34 11.04
CA ALA A 114 -7.67 -22.58 11.75
C ALA A 114 -6.57 -23.08 10.78
N LEU A 115 -6.87 -24.03 9.90
CA LEU A 115 -5.93 -24.53 8.90
C LEU A 115 -5.59 -23.46 7.86
N ALA A 116 -6.58 -22.70 7.36
CA ALA A 116 -6.36 -21.63 6.40
C ALA A 116 -5.50 -20.47 6.95
N LYS A 117 -5.52 -20.25 8.28
CA LYS A 117 -4.64 -19.29 8.96
C LYS A 117 -3.21 -19.78 9.12
N GLN A 118 -2.99 -21.10 9.16
CA GLN A 118 -1.66 -21.72 9.29
C GLN A 118 -0.88 -21.69 7.96
N VAL A 119 -1.58 -21.80 6.82
CA VAL A 119 -0.92 -21.90 5.52
C VAL A 119 -0.54 -20.55 4.95
N GLU A 120 0.68 -20.45 4.41
CA GLU A 120 1.16 -19.27 3.72
C GLU A 120 0.71 -19.25 2.25
N GLY A 121 0.21 -18.09 1.78
CA GLY A 121 -0.62 -18.01 0.57
C GLY A 121 0.03 -18.24 -0.80
N ARG A 122 1.35 -18.46 -0.94
CA ARG A 122 2.02 -18.49 -2.26
C ARG A 122 2.99 -19.64 -2.53
N THR A 123 3.35 -20.45 -1.58
CA THR A 123 4.29 -21.56 -1.80
C THR A 123 3.57 -22.89 -1.96
N GLN A 124 4.04 -23.73 -2.91
CA GLN A 124 3.80 -25.16 -2.86
C GLN A 124 4.46 -25.66 -1.57
N GLU A 125 3.69 -25.77 -0.50
CA GLU A 125 4.25 -26.15 0.78
C GLU A 125 4.31 -27.69 0.92
N PRO A 126 5.52 -28.26 1.06
CA PRO A 126 5.69 -29.67 1.42
C PRO A 126 5.21 -30.00 2.86
N ARG A 127 4.59 -29.03 3.58
CA ARG A 127 4.27 -29.10 5.01
C ARG A 127 2.80 -29.10 5.35
N LEU A 128 1.93 -29.34 4.38
CA LEU A 128 0.49 -29.34 4.65
C LEU A 128 0.12 -30.36 5.76
N ALA A 129 0.79 -31.52 5.80
CA ALA A 129 0.64 -32.51 6.86
C ALA A 129 1.02 -31.95 8.25
N GLU A 130 2.07 -31.16 8.37
CA GLU A 130 2.46 -30.51 9.64
C GLU A 130 1.40 -29.47 10.08
N HIS A 131 0.85 -28.71 9.13
CA HIS A 131 -0.20 -27.74 9.41
C HIS A 131 -1.51 -28.42 9.84
N CYS A 132 -1.84 -29.57 9.24
CA CYS A 132 -2.97 -30.41 9.67
C CYS A 132 -2.80 -30.87 11.13
N ARG A 133 -1.64 -31.40 11.49
CA ARG A 133 -1.35 -31.82 12.88
C ARG A 133 -1.46 -30.64 13.87
N ALA A 134 -0.99 -29.45 13.47
CA ALA A 134 -1.03 -28.26 14.32
C ALA A 134 -2.46 -27.78 14.66
N VAL A 135 -3.46 -28.17 13.87
CA VAL A 135 -4.89 -27.82 14.09
C VAL A 135 -5.71 -29.05 14.51
N GLY A 136 -5.05 -30.15 14.92
CA GLY A 136 -5.70 -31.35 15.41
C GLY A 136 -6.35 -32.21 14.32
N ILE A 137 -5.86 -32.13 13.08
CA ILE A 137 -6.23 -33.02 11.97
C ILE A 137 -5.09 -34.02 11.79
N ASP A 138 -5.37 -35.29 11.97
CA ASP A 138 -4.41 -36.36 11.69
C ASP A 138 -4.24 -36.52 10.17
N PRO A 139 -3.03 -36.27 9.60
CA PRO A 139 -2.78 -36.45 8.17
C PRO A 139 -2.92 -37.90 7.68
N GLU A 140 -2.77 -38.90 8.58
CA GLU A 140 -2.87 -40.29 8.24
C GLU A 140 -4.35 -40.80 8.28
N SER A 141 -5.26 -40.01 8.85
CA SER A 141 -6.70 -40.30 8.78
C SER A 141 -7.21 -40.21 7.33
N GLU A 142 -8.31 -40.83 7.01
CA GLU A 142 -8.90 -40.78 5.67
C GLU A 142 -9.15 -39.37 5.18
N ILE A 143 -9.67 -38.47 6.03
CA ILE A 143 -9.87 -37.05 5.71
C ILE A 143 -8.53 -36.34 5.56
N GLY A 144 -7.56 -36.62 6.43
CA GLY A 144 -6.22 -36.02 6.37
C GLY A 144 -5.49 -36.37 5.08
N GLN A 145 -5.50 -37.65 4.68
CA GLN A 145 -4.90 -38.11 3.42
C GLN A 145 -5.56 -37.43 2.21
N ARG A 146 -6.90 -37.36 2.19
CA ARG A 146 -7.62 -36.65 1.12
C ARG A 146 -7.29 -35.19 1.07
N LEU A 147 -7.16 -34.48 2.18
CA LEU A 147 -6.75 -33.07 2.23
C LEU A 147 -5.35 -32.87 1.67
N VAL A 148 -4.39 -33.70 2.11
CA VAL A 148 -2.99 -33.63 1.67
C VAL A 148 -2.85 -33.90 0.18
N TYR A 149 -3.71 -34.70 -0.41
CA TYR A 149 -3.75 -35.01 -1.85
C TYR A 149 -4.48 -33.93 -2.66
N VAL A 150 -5.72 -33.57 -2.27
CA VAL A 150 -6.61 -32.71 -3.07
C VAL A 150 -6.15 -31.25 -3.07
N ILE A 151 -5.70 -30.72 -1.92
CA ILE A 151 -5.33 -29.32 -1.82
C ILE A 151 -4.21 -28.92 -2.80
N PRO A 152 -3.07 -29.65 -2.86
CA PRO A 152 -2.02 -29.36 -3.85
C PRO A 152 -2.49 -29.54 -5.30
N ALA A 153 -3.33 -30.53 -5.57
CA ALA A 153 -3.87 -30.80 -6.89
C ALA A 153 -4.79 -29.69 -7.43
N LEU A 154 -5.47 -28.96 -6.54
CA LEU A 154 -6.32 -27.81 -6.90
C LEU A 154 -5.53 -26.54 -7.22
N ILE A 155 -4.30 -26.41 -6.72
CA ILE A 155 -3.53 -25.16 -6.90
C ILE A 155 -3.28 -24.89 -8.38
N GLY A 156 -3.67 -23.69 -8.82
CA GLY A 156 -3.52 -23.25 -10.22
C GLY A 156 -4.75 -23.50 -11.09
N PHE A 157 -5.67 -24.39 -10.70
CA PHE A 157 -6.93 -24.55 -11.43
C PHE A 157 -7.82 -23.30 -11.31
N PRO A 158 -8.65 -22.99 -12.31
CA PRO A 158 -9.69 -21.98 -12.22
C PRO A 158 -10.63 -22.27 -11.02
N ARG A 159 -10.94 -21.23 -10.27
CA ARG A 159 -11.88 -21.33 -9.15
C ARG A 159 -13.23 -20.69 -9.47
N HIS A 160 -13.20 -19.48 -9.94
CA HIS A 160 -14.39 -18.72 -10.39
C HIS A 160 -13.95 -17.52 -11.22
N LEU A 161 -14.89 -16.93 -11.96
CA LEU A 161 -14.74 -15.62 -12.55
C LEU A 161 -14.96 -14.53 -11.48
N SER A 162 -14.24 -13.43 -11.60
CA SER A 162 -14.39 -12.22 -10.82
C SER A 162 -14.34 -11.01 -11.76
N GLN A 163 -14.70 -9.83 -11.28
CA GLN A 163 -14.60 -8.61 -12.09
C GLN A 163 -13.16 -8.09 -12.14
N HIS A 164 -12.75 -7.55 -13.26
CA HIS A 164 -11.50 -6.79 -13.39
C HIS A 164 -11.56 -5.50 -12.56
N VAL A 165 -10.40 -5.05 -12.06
CA VAL A 165 -10.32 -3.87 -11.19
C VAL A 165 -10.71 -2.55 -11.85
N GLY A 166 -10.82 -2.49 -13.18
CA GLY A 166 -11.16 -1.26 -13.89
C GLY A 166 -11.40 -1.42 -15.38
N GLY A 167 -11.10 -2.59 -15.97
CA GLY A 167 -11.26 -2.82 -17.41
C GLY A 167 -12.72 -2.80 -17.82
N MET A 168 -13.08 -1.83 -18.67
CA MET A 168 -14.42 -1.62 -19.17
C MET A 168 -14.43 -1.83 -20.68
N VAL A 169 -15.31 -2.70 -21.15
CA VAL A 169 -15.58 -2.89 -22.57
C VAL A 169 -16.79 -2.05 -22.96
N ILE A 170 -16.68 -1.33 -24.05
CA ILE A 170 -17.75 -0.48 -24.61
C ILE A 170 -17.89 -0.80 -26.09
N THR A 171 -19.10 -1.18 -26.52
CA THR A 171 -19.36 -1.63 -27.89
C THR A 171 -20.32 -0.68 -28.64
N ARG A 172 -20.30 -0.74 -29.96
CA ARG A 172 -21.22 -0.01 -30.81
C ARG A 172 -22.61 -0.64 -30.80
N GLY A 173 -22.69 -1.97 -30.91
CA GLY A 173 -23.91 -2.78 -30.82
C GLY A 173 -24.11 -3.40 -29.46
N PRO A 174 -25.10 -4.26 -29.26
CA PRO A 174 -25.33 -4.98 -28.02
C PRO A 174 -24.14 -5.88 -27.65
N LEU A 175 -23.64 -5.72 -26.44
CA LEU A 175 -22.48 -6.45 -25.93
C LEU A 175 -22.75 -7.97 -25.82
N CYS A 176 -24.02 -8.37 -25.62
CA CYS A 176 -24.43 -9.78 -25.58
C CYS A 176 -24.28 -10.53 -26.92
N GLU A 177 -24.11 -9.81 -28.03
CA GLU A 177 -23.77 -10.44 -29.32
C GLU A 177 -22.31 -10.87 -29.40
N LEU A 178 -21.45 -10.34 -28.51
CA LEU A 178 -20.01 -10.64 -28.46
C LEU A 178 -19.64 -11.56 -27.27
N ALA A 179 -20.31 -11.40 -26.13
CA ALA A 179 -19.98 -12.10 -24.91
C ALA A 179 -21.22 -12.32 -24.01
N PRO A 180 -21.26 -13.42 -23.25
CA PRO A 180 -22.23 -13.54 -22.15
C PRO A 180 -22.03 -12.42 -21.12
N ILE A 181 -23.12 -11.92 -20.56
CA ILE A 181 -23.14 -10.84 -19.56
C ILE A 181 -23.78 -11.33 -18.29
N GLU A 182 -23.08 -11.12 -17.15
CA GLU A 182 -23.58 -11.38 -15.81
C GLU A 182 -23.85 -10.10 -15.04
N ASN A 183 -24.72 -10.18 -14.03
CA ASN A 183 -24.79 -9.16 -13.00
C ASN A 183 -23.59 -9.30 -12.06
N ALA A 184 -22.90 -8.20 -11.79
CA ALA A 184 -21.84 -8.21 -10.79
C ALA A 184 -22.40 -8.40 -9.37
N ALA A 185 -21.56 -8.86 -8.42
CA ALA A 185 -21.92 -8.90 -7.01
C ALA A 185 -22.20 -7.49 -6.43
N MET A 186 -21.60 -6.45 -7.00
CA MET A 186 -21.93 -5.06 -6.66
C MET A 186 -23.11 -4.60 -7.52
N GLU A 187 -24.10 -4.02 -6.87
CA GLU A 187 -25.26 -3.44 -7.53
C GLU A 187 -24.82 -2.38 -8.55
N GLY A 188 -25.57 -2.27 -9.64
CA GLY A 188 -25.31 -1.27 -10.67
C GLY A 188 -24.21 -1.63 -11.68
N ARG A 189 -23.62 -2.82 -11.64
CA ARG A 189 -22.55 -3.25 -12.55
C ARG A 189 -22.91 -4.53 -13.29
N THR A 190 -22.33 -4.68 -14.49
CA THR A 190 -22.37 -5.90 -15.30
C THR A 190 -20.95 -6.36 -15.61
N VAL A 191 -20.76 -7.67 -15.75
CA VAL A 191 -19.47 -8.30 -16.08
C VAL A 191 -19.66 -9.17 -17.32
N ILE A 192 -18.75 -9.05 -18.28
CA ILE A 192 -18.66 -9.98 -19.42
C ILE A 192 -17.80 -11.18 -19.05
N GLU A 193 -18.13 -12.37 -19.54
CA GLU A 193 -17.42 -13.60 -19.17
C GLU A 193 -16.06 -13.78 -19.87
N TRP A 194 -15.58 -12.78 -20.60
CA TRP A 194 -14.23 -12.76 -21.19
C TRP A 194 -13.22 -12.09 -20.28
N ASP A 195 -12.06 -12.71 -20.11
CA ASP A 195 -10.94 -12.12 -19.40
C ASP A 195 -10.04 -11.31 -20.34
N LYS A 196 -8.93 -10.80 -19.81
CA LYS A 196 -8.02 -9.95 -20.58
C LYS A 196 -7.43 -10.69 -21.80
N ASP A 197 -7.05 -11.95 -21.64
CA ASP A 197 -6.37 -12.71 -22.67
C ASP A 197 -7.37 -13.04 -23.81
N ASP A 198 -8.65 -13.30 -23.47
CA ASP A 198 -9.73 -13.47 -24.44
C ASP A 198 -9.99 -12.19 -25.23
N LEU A 199 -10.00 -11.02 -24.56
CA LEU A 199 -10.20 -9.74 -25.23
C LEU A 199 -9.06 -9.40 -26.20
N ASP A 200 -7.82 -9.68 -25.80
CA ASP A 200 -6.65 -9.47 -26.64
C ASP A 200 -6.70 -10.37 -27.90
N GLU A 201 -7.10 -11.65 -27.76
CA GLU A 201 -7.25 -12.59 -28.90
C GLU A 201 -8.39 -12.21 -29.83
N LEU A 202 -9.50 -11.71 -29.32
CA LEU A 202 -10.67 -11.27 -30.08
C LEU A 202 -10.52 -9.85 -30.65
N GLY A 203 -9.45 -9.12 -30.32
CA GLY A 203 -9.24 -7.74 -30.74
C GLY A 203 -10.25 -6.74 -30.14
N ILE A 204 -10.82 -7.04 -28.97
CA ILE A 204 -11.81 -6.20 -28.29
C ILE A 204 -11.07 -5.18 -27.41
N LEU A 205 -11.33 -3.89 -27.65
CA LEU A 205 -10.76 -2.81 -26.86
C LEU A 205 -11.38 -2.72 -25.45
N LYS A 206 -10.54 -2.70 -24.43
CA LYS A 206 -10.92 -2.30 -23.06
C LYS A 206 -10.37 -0.91 -22.73
N VAL A 207 -11.07 -0.19 -21.88
CA VAL A 207 -10.65 1.07 -21.29
C VAL A 207 -10.47 0.84 -19.79
N ASP A 208 -9.26 1.10 -19.27
CA ASP A 208 -8.97 0.87 -17.87
C ASP A 208 -9.30 2.11 -17.02
N ILE A 209 -10.37 2.01 -16.23
CA ILE A 209 -10.82 3.01 -15.25
C ILE A 209 -10.34 2.55 -13.88
N LEU A 210 -9.15 2.96 -13.53
CA LEU A 210 -8.46 2.45 -12.35
C LEU A 210 -8.70 3.34 -11.13
N ALA A 211 -8.45 2.81 -9.94
CA ALA A 211 -8.56 3.54 -8.69
C ALA A 211 -7.20 3.77 -8.06
N LEU A 212 -6.91 5.01 -7.66
CA LEU A 212 -5.68 5.35 -6.97
C LEU A 212 -5.99 6.09 -5.66
N GLY A 213 -5.72 5.44 -4.52
CA GLY A 213 -5.98 5.99 -3.18
C GLY A 213 -5.23 7.28 -2.90
N MET A 214 -4.02 7.46 -3.46
CA MET A 214 -3.26 8.69 -3.29
C MET A 214 -3.94 9.92 -3.90
N LEU A 215 -4.67 9.77 -5.01
CA LEU A 215 -5.47 10.89 -5.55
C LEU A 215 -6.57 11.31 -4.57
N THR A 216 -7.22 10.35 -3.90
CA THR A 216 -8.18 10.64 -2.83
C THR A 216 -7.51 11.40 -1.67
N ALA A 217 -6.34 10.93 -1.22
CA ALA A 217 -5.61 11.58 -0.13
C ALA A 217 -5.18 13.01 -0.50
N ILE A 218 -4.68 13.22 -1.71
CA ILE A 218 -4.30 14.56 -2.21
C ILE A 218 -5.52 15.48 -2.24
N ARG A 219 -6.67 15.03 -2.78
CA ARG A 219 -7.89 15.83 -2.80
C ARG A 219 -8.36 16.21 -1.40
N LYS A 220 -8.41 15.23 -0.47
CA LYS A 220 -8.78 15.49 0.93
C LYS A 220 -7.81 16.48 1.59
N CYS A 221 -6.51 16.35 1.32
CA CYS A 221 -5.51 17.28 1.82
C CYS A 221 -5.74 18.69 1.26
N PHE A 222 -6.00 18.83 -0.04
CA PHE A 222 -6.34 20.12 -0.66
C PHE A 222 -7.59 20.76 -0.01
N ALA A 223 -8.62 19.96 0.25
CA ALA A 223 -9.84 20.44 0.92
C ALA A 223 -9.55 20.93 2.35
N LEU A 224 -8.76 20.19 3.13
CA LEU A 224 -8.35 20.60 4.48
C LEU A 224 -7.50 21.87 4.46
N VAL A 225 -6.56 22.00 3.51
CA VAL A 225 -5.74 23.20 3.35
C VAL A 225 -6.61 24.40 2.95
N GLN A 226 -7.56 24.22 2.04
CA GLN A 226 -8.51 25.27 1.68
C GLN A 226 -9.34 25.72 2.87
N GLN A 227 -9.87 24.78 3.64
CA GLN A 227 -10.76 25.05 4.78
C GLN A 227 -10.02 25.76 5.93
N HIS A 228 -8.80 25.33 6.25
CA HIS A 228 -8.08 25.78 7.45
C HIS A 228 -7.02 26.84 7.19
N HIS A 229 -6.46 26.91 5.97
CA HIS A 229 -5.42 27.86 5.58
C HIS A 229 -5.88 28.84 4.48
N GLY A 230 -7.12 28.72 3.98
CA GLY A 230 -7.66 29.60 2.94
C GLY A 230 -6.99 29.48 1.57
N ARG A 231 -6.11 28.49 1.36
CA ARG A 231 -5.33 28.34 0.14
C ARG A 231 -5.90 27.27 -0.79
N ALA A 232 -6.37 27.69 -1.95
CA ALA A 232 -6.86 26.78 -2.99
C ALA A 232 -5.68 26.12 -3.71
N LEU A 233 -5.43 24.84 -3.42
CA LEU A 233 -4.42 24.02 -4.05
C LEU A 233 -5.00 23.16 -5.18
N THR A 234 -4.19 22.98 -6.23
CA THR A 234 -4.43 22.07 -7.35
C THR A 234 -3.12 21.39 -7.70
N LEU A 235 -3.16 20.29 -8.45
CA LEU A 235 -1.93 19.64 -8.94
C LEU A 235 -1.05 20.58 -9.78
N ALA A 236 -1.65 21.58 -10.45
CA ALA A 236 -0.96 22.48 -11.34
C ALA A 236 -0.32 23.69 -10.63
N ASN A 237 -0.79 24.07 -9.43
CA ASN A 237 -0.27 25.25 -8.72
C ASN A 237 0.67 24.94 -7.55
N ILE A 238 1.02 23.66 -7.37
CA ILE A 238 2.11 23.26 -6.46
C ILE A 238 3.43 23.78 -7.03
N PRO A 239 4.19 24.58 -6.27
CA PRO A 239 5.48 25.11 -6.74
C PRO A 239 6.45 23.95 -7.06
N PRO A 240 7.06 23.93 -8.25
CA PRO A 240 8.07 22.93 -8.59
C PRO A 240 9.40 23.19 -7.87
N ASP A 241 10.25 22.18 -7.81
CA ASP A 241 11.66 22.26 -7.44
C ASP A 241 11.97 22.90 -6.07
N ASP A 242 11.09 22.67 -5.08
CA ASP A 242 11.33 23.11 -3.70
C ASP A 242 12.47 22.30 -3.05
N ALA A 243 13.60 22.98 -2.79
CA ALA A 243 14.80 22.38 -2.24
C ALA A 243 14.56 21.71 -0.86
N ALA A 244 13.70 22.29 -0.02
CA ALA A 244 13.40 21.75 1.31
C ALA A 244 12.65 20.41 1.21
N VAL A 245 11.77 20.28 0.21
CA VAL A 245 11.07 19.01 -0.09
C VAL A 245 12.06 17.94 -0.53
N TYR A 246 12.99 18.26 -1.45
CA TYR A 246 14.04 17.32 -1.85
C TYR A 246 14.98 16.94 -0.71
N ASP A 247 15.32 17.87 0.19
CA ASP A 247 16.11 17.57 1.38
C ASP A 247 15.38 16.62 2.35
N MET A 248 14.07 16.78 2.52
CA MET A 248 13.24 15.85 3.28
C MET A 248 13.27 14.45 2.65
N ILE A 249 13.09 14.36 1.32
CA ILE A 249 13.16 13.11 0.57
C ILE A 249 14.54 12.44 0.71
N CYS A 250 15.63 13.20 0.60
CA CYS A 250 17.00 12.69 0.76
C CYS A 250 17.28 12.09 2.15
N ARG A 251 16.59 12.57 3.18
CA ARG A 251 16.66 11.98 4.54
C ARG A 251 15.81 10.73 4.71
N ALA A 252 15.12 10.29 3.63
CA ALA A 252 14.13 9.20 3.67
C ALA A 252 12.95 9.46 4.63
N ASP A 253 12.62 10.72 4.86
CA ASP A 253 11.45 11.14 5.63
C ASP A 253 10.22 11.14 4.70
N THR A 254 9.82 9.95 4.28
CA THR A 254 8.85 9.73 3.20
C THR A 254 7.69 8.80 3.59
N MET A 255 7.42 8.66 4.89
CA MET A 255 6.23 7.93 5.34
C MET A 255 4.97 8.60 4.80
N GLY A 256 4.10 7.82 4.16
CA GLY A 256 2.89 8.32 3.50
C GLY A 256 3.10 8.96 2.14
N VAL A 257 4.35 9.21 1.72
CA VAL A 257 4.65 9.79 0.40
C VAL A 257 4.53 8.72 -0.68
N PHE A 258 3.79 9.02 -1.72
CA PHE A 258 3.47 8.07 -2.78
C PHE A 258 4.72 7.41 -3.39
N GLN A 259 4.69 6.10 -3.59
CA GLN A 259 5.71 5.28 -4.28
C GLN A 259 7.14 5.29 -3.70
N ILE A 260 7.48 6.14 -2.74
CA ILE A 260 8.81 6.20 -2.11
C ILE A 260 8.77 5.93 -0.61
N GLU A 261 7.71 5.29 -0.15
CA GLU A 261 7.42 4.92 1.25
C GLU A 261 7.83 3.49 1.61
N SER A 262 8.11 2.64 0.62
CA SER A 262 8.51 1.26 0.89
C SER A 262 9.92 1.21 1.48
N ARG A 263 10.18 0.21 2.33
CA ARG A 263 11.48 0.03 2.97
C ARG A 263 12.67 0.03 1.99
N ALA A 264 12.49 -0.58 0.81
CA ALA A 264 13.51 -0.62 -0.22
C ALA A 264 13.79 0.77 -0.79
N GLN A 265 12.74 1.54 -1.06
CA GLN A 265 12.85 2.91 -1.56
C GLN A 265 13.44 3.86 -0.52
N MET A 266 12.92 3.83 0.73
CA MET A 266 13.50 4.63 1.82
C MET A 266 14.98 4.33 2.08
N SER A 267 15.44 3.10 1.85
CA SER A 267 16.87 2.76 1.95
C SER A 267 17.69 3.25 0.75
N MET A 268 17.05 3.53 -0.37
CA MET A 268 17.67 4.03 -1.59
C MET A 268 17.85 5.55 -1.58
N LEU A 269 16.88 6.29 -1.04
CA LEU A 269 16.82 7.76 -1.09
C LEU A 269 18.10 8.48 -0.58
N PRO A 270 18.70 8.11 0.57
CA PRO A 270 19.94 8.74 1.04
C PRO A 270 21.15 8.51 0.12
N ARG A 271 21.09 7.47 -0.72
CA ARG A 271 22.13 7.10 -1.69
C ARG A 271 21.92 7.78 -3.03
N LEU A 272 20.67 7.84 -3.51
CA LEU A 272 20.28 8.49 -4.74
C LEU A 272 20.38 10.01 -4.64
N LYS A 273 19.96 10.58 -3.50
CA LYS A 273 19.93 12.01 -3.21
C LYS A 273 19.21 12.79 -4.32
N PRO A 274 17.90 12.63 -4.48
CA PRO A 274 17.14 13.33 -5.51
C PRO A 274 17.24 14.86 -5.33
N ARG A 275 17.37 15.60 -6.44
CA ARG A 275 17.49 17.07 -6.46
C ARG A 275 16.56 17.72 -7.47
N CYS A 276 15.97 16.94 -8.36
CA CYS A 276 15.07 17.41 -9.39
C CYS A 276 14.00 16.34 -9.69
N TYR A 277 12.99 16.76 -10.43
CA TYR A 277 11.89 15.87 -10.82
C TYR A 277 12.35 14.57 -11.50
N TYR A 278 13.35 14.65 -12.40
CA TYR A 278 13.83 13.46 -13.11
C TYR A 278 14.51 12.45 -12.19
N ASP A 279 15.14 12.90 -11.11
CA ASP A 279 15.68 12.00 -10.10
C ASP A 279 14.57 11.17 -9.40
N LEU A 280 13.37 11.75 -9.23
CA LEU A 280 12.20 11.00 -8.72
C LEU A 280 11.68 9.99 -9.75
N VAL A 281 11.72 10.34 -11.04
CA VAL A 281 11.39 9.38 -12.13
C VAL A 281 12.31 8.17 -12.06
N ILE A 282 13.61 8.39 -11.85
CA ILE A 282 14.59 7.32 -11.69
C ILE A 282 14.32 6.51 -10.39
N GLU A 283 14.05 7.18 -9.27
CA GLU A 283 13.78 6.49 -7.98
C GLU A 283 12.58 5.54 -8.10
N VAL A 284 11.49 5.99 -8.68
CA VAL A 284 10.29 5.17 -8.94
C VAL A 284 10.61 3.94 -9.78
N ALA A 285 11.51 4.10 -10.76
CA ALA A 285 11.84 3.04 -11.72
C ALA A 285 12.94 2.08 -11.26
N ILE A 286 13.92 2.55 -10.49
CA ILE A 286 15.15 1.80 -10.19
C ILE A 286 14.94 0.76 -9.10
N VAL A 287 14.05 1.00 -8.14
CA VAL A 287 13.70 0.06 -7.08
C VAL A 287 12.60 -0.88 -7.56
N ARG A 288 12.95 -2.08 -7.93
CA ARG A 288 12.05 -3.09 -8.51
C ARG A 288 12.04 -4.39 -7.70
N PRO A 289 10.92 -5.13 -7.67
CA PRO A 289 10.93 -6.49 -7.18
C PRO A 289 11.68 -7.39 -8.19
N GLY A 290 12.76 -8.06 -7.78
CA GLY A 290 13.47 -9.04 -8.62
C GLY A 290 14.98 -9.14 -8.36
N PRO A 291 15.65 -10.24 -8.80
CA PRO A 291 17.08 -10.48 -8.59
C PRO A 291 18.01 -9.56 -9.40
N ILE A 292 17.48 -8.81 -10.36
CA ILE A 292 18.27 -7.98 -11.31
C ILE A 292 18.69 -6.64 -10.71
N GLN A 293 18.12 -6.24 -9.59
CA GLN A 293 18.38 -4.95 -8.94
C GLN A 293 19.90 -4.67 -8.76
N GLY A 294 20.72 -5.69 -8.46
CA GLY A 294 22.14 -5.51 -8.22
C GLY A 294 22.95 -5.08 -9.43
N GLN A 295 22.60 -5.50 -10.64
CA GLN A 295 23.41 -5.22 -11.85
C GLN A 295 23.17 -3.81 -12.42
N MET A 296 22.02 -3.20 -12.20
CA MET A 296 21.71 -1.84 -12.68
C MET A 296 21.83 -0.78 -11.59
N VAL A 297 21.38 -1.09 -10.39
CA VAL A 297 21.37 -0.17 -9.25
C VAL A 297 22.76 0.24 -8.85
N HIS A 298 23.68 -0.74 -8.69
CA HIS A 298 25.04 -0.44 -8.25
C HIS A 298 25.83 0.44 -9.21
N PRO A 299 25.88 0.19 -10.52
CA PRO A 299 26.56 1.09 -11.47
C PRO A 299 25.99 2.50 -11.46
N TYR A 300 24.66 2.65 -11.46
CA TYR A 300 24.02 3.94 -11.42
C TYR A 300 24.40 4.73 -10.16
N LEU A 301 24.28 4.12 -8.97
CA LEU A 301 24.59 4.78 -7.70
C LEU A 301 26.07 5.16 -7.57
N ARG A 302 27.00 4.32 -8.05
CA ARG A 302 28.43 4.62 -8.04
C ARG A 302 28.74 5.84 -8.91
N ARG A 303 28.18 5.90 -10.12
CA ARG A 303 28.31 7.05 -11.01
C ARG A 303 27.63 8.30 -10.45
N ARG A 304 26.49 8.16 -9.82
CA ARG A 304 25.82 9.25 -9.10
C ARG A 304 26.68 9.78 -7.94
N ALA A 305 27.47 8.92 -7.31
CA ALA A 305 28.40 9.27 -6.23
C ALA A 305 29.75 9.84 -6.73
N GLY A 306 29.95 9.99 -8.05
CA GLY A 306 31.13 10.61 -8.65
C GLY A 306 32.10 9.65 -9.37
N GLU A 307 31.77 8.35 -9.48
CA GLU A 307 32.56 7.45 -10.34
C GLU A 307 32.40 7.88 -11.81
N PRO A 308 33.47 7.95 -12.59
CA PRO A 308 33.40 8.35 -13.99
C PRO A 308 32.46 7.46 -14.81
N THR A 309 31.60 8.07 -15.59
CA THR A 309 30.81 7.33 -16.59
C THR A 309 31.76 6.85 -17.69
N PRO A 310 31.72 5.58 -18.09
CA PRO A 310 32.51 5.08 -19.24
C PRO A 310 32.21 5.94 -20.49
N PRO A 311 33.18 6.17 -21.36
CA PRO A 311 32.96 6.94 -22.59
C PRO A 311 31.87 6.26 -23.42
N TYR A 312 30.98 7.07 -23.96
CA TYR A 312 29.93 6.56 -24.84
C TYR A 312 30.53 6.22 -26.21
N PRO A 313 30.21 5.05 -26.79
CA PRO A 313 30.78 4.65 -28.07
C PRO A 313 30.42 5.61 -29.23
N THR A 314 29.22 6.18 -29.21
CA THR A 314 28.74 7.14 -30.21
C THR A 314 27.86 8.23 -29.55
N PRO A 315 27.77 9.43 -30.22
CA PRO A 315 26.90 10.51 -29.72
C PRO A 315 25.42 10.12 -29.63
N GLU A 316 24.95 9.24 -30.50
CA GLU A 316 23.56 8.75 -30.48
C GLU A 316 23.29 7.90 -29.26
N ILE A 317 24.25 7.07 -28.86
CA ILE A 317 24.15 6.26 -27.61
C ILE A 317 24.21 7.17 -26.39
N GLU A 318 25.08 8.20 -26.42
CA GLU A 318 25.12 9.21 -25.38
C GLU A 318 23.76 9.92 -25.22
N ALA A 319 23.14 10.34 -26.32
CA ALA A 319 21.84 11.00 -26.29
C ALA A 319 20.75 10.13 -25.62
N VAL A 320 20.82 8.79 -25.75
CA VAL A 320 19.89 7.85 -25.09
C VAL A 320 20.19 7.67 -23.61
N LEU A 321 21.47 7.62 -23.20
CA LEU A 321 21.85 7.15 -21.89
C LEU A 321 22.38 8.22 -20.93
N HIS A 322 22.63 9.46 -21.39
CA HIS A 322 23.26 10.50 -20.54
C HIS A 322 22.43 10.83 -19.29
N LYS A 323 21.08 10.90 -19.41
CA LYS A 323 20.18 11.17 -18.30
C LYS A 323 20.23 10.10 -17.19
N THR A 324 20.64 8.90 -17.55
CA THR A 324 20.75 7.75 -16.62
C THR A 324 22.19 7.30 -16.41
N LEU A 325 23.14 8.21 -16.64
CA LEU A 325 24.57 8.00 -16.40
C LEU A 325 25.12 6.73 -17.07
N GLY A 326 24.67 6.46 -18.31
CA GLY A 326 25.11 5.32 -19.09
C GLY A 326 24.49 3.97 -18.70
N VAL A 327 23.47 3.96 -17.84
CA VAL A 327 22.75 2.73 -17.44
C VAL A 327 21.35 2.74 -18.04
N PRO A 328 20.97 1.78 -18.90
CA PRO A 328 19.61 1.68 -19.38
C PRO A 328 18.69 1.27 -18.23
N ILE A 329 17.80 2.18 -17.80
CA ILE A 329 16.85 1.97 -16.70
C ILE A 329 15.45 1.70 -17.26
N PHE A 330 15.10 2.32 -18.37
CA PHE A 330 13.75 2.32 -18.94
C PHE A 330 13.60 1.44 -20.19
N GLN A 331 12.40 0.93 -20.42
CA GLN A 331 12.07 0.18 -21.65
C GLN A 331 12.31 1.01 -22.89
N GLU A 332 11.98 2.30 -22.85
CA GLU A 332 12.18 3.24 -23.95
C GLU A 332 13.66 3.37 -24.33
N GLN A 333 14.54 3.41 -23.35
CA GLN A 333 15.98 3.42 -23.59
C GLN A 333 16.46 2.13 -24.26
N ALA A 334 15.95 0.96 -23.83
CA ALA A 334 16.26 -0.31 -24.48
C ALA A 334 15.80 -0.35 -25.94
N MET A 335 14.60 0.17 -26.22
CA MET A 335 14.07 0.30 -27.59
C MET A 335 14.93 1.24 -28.45
N ARG A 336 15.26 2.42 -27.93
CA ARG A 336 16.11 3.38 -28.64
C ARG A 336 17.52 2.84 -28.90
N LEU A 337 18.11 2.16 -27.93
CA LEU A 337 19.40 1.49 -28.13
C LEU A 337 19.33 0.46 -29.27
N ALA A 338 18.26 -0.34 -29.34
CA ALA A 338 18.08 -1.28 -30.43
C ALA A 338 17.98 -0.56 -31.80
N VAL A 339 17.34 0.61 -31.89
CA VAL A 339 17.24 1.41 -33.11
C VAL A 339 18.57 2.05 -33.46
N VAL A 340 19.19 2.83 -32.53
CA VAL A 340 20.38 3.64 -32.87
C VAL A 340 21.65 2.80 -32.94
N ALA A 341 21.81 1.79 -32.07
CA ALA A 341 23.03 1.00 -31.99
C ALA A 341 22.97 -0.28 -32.83
N ALA A 342 21.78 -0.90 -33.02
CA ALA A 342 21.66 -2.16 -33.73
C ALA A 342 20.87 -2.07 -35.06
N GLY A 343 20.27 -0.91 -35.40
CA GLY A 343 19.57 -0.70 -36.66
C GLY A 343 18.20 -1.35 -36.76
N PHE A 344 17.57 -1.59 -35.63
CA PHE A 344 16.18 -2.03 -35.62
C PHE A 344 15.28 -0.95 -36.19
N THR A 345 14.21 -1.33 -36.85
CA THR A 345 13.11 -0.42 -37.12
C THR A 345 12.37 -0.13 -35.82
N PRO A 346 11.66 1.01 -35.68
CA PRO A 346 10.85 1.29 -34.50
C PRO A 346 9.84 0.19 -34.16
N GLY A 347 9.23 -0.45 -35.17
CA GLY A 347 8.31 -1.58 -34.98
C GLY A 347 9.00 -2.82 -34.42
N GLU A 348 10.19 -3.15 -34.92
CA GLU A 348 11.00 -4.25 -34.38
C GLU A 348 11.44 -3.97 -32.91
N ALA A 349 11.73 -2.72 -32.58
CA ALA A 349 12.02 -2.32 -31.21
C ALA A 349 10.81 -2.49 -30.29
N ASP A 350 9.58 -2.24 -30.79
CA ASP A 350 8.36 -2.55 -30.03
C ASP A 350 8.14 -4.06 -29.85
N GLN A 351 8.45 -4.88 -30.87
CA GLN A 351 8.43 -6.35 -30.74
C GLN A 351 9.44 -6.82 -29.68
N LEU A 352 10.65 -6.27 -29.66
CA LEU A 352 11.64 -6.54 -28.61
C LEU A 352 11.09 -6.16 -27.22
N ARG A 353 10.43 -5.01 -27.07
CA ARG A 353 9.78 -4.59 -25.81
C ARG A 353 8.70 -5.59 -25.37
N ARG A 354 7.89 -6.08 -26.27
CA ARG A 354 6.87 -7.12 -25.96
C ARG A 354 7.52 -8.42 -25.51
N ALA A 355 8.61 -8.81 -26.17
CA ALA A 355 9.41 -9.95 -25.76
C ALA A 355 9.98 -9.77 -24.35
N MET A 356 10.42 -8.56 -23.98
CA MET A 356 10.81 -8.22 -22.61
C MET A 356 9.64 -8.32 -21.61
N ALA A 357 8.43 -7.93 -22.00
CA ALA A 357 7.24 -8.00 -21.14
C ALA A 357 6.69 -9.44 -20.98
N ALA A 358 6.97 -10.32 -21.93
CA ALA A 358 6.56 -11.73 -21.92
C ALA A 358 7.46 -12.62 -21.03
N TRP A 359 7.92 -12.12 -19.89
CA TRP A 359 8.86 -12.77 -18.97
C TRP A 359 8.46 -14.19 -18.51
N ARG A 360 7.19 -14.54 -18.61
CA ARG A 360 6.67 -15.88 -18.28
C ARG A 360 6.97 -16.93 -19.37
N ARG A 361 7.47 -16.51 -20.54
CA ARG A 361 7.83 -17.40 -21.66
C ARG A 361 9.34 -17.32 -21.89
N PRO A 362 10.16 -18.17 -21.24
CA PRO A 362 11.60 -18.18 -21.42
C PRO A 362 12.01 -18.35 -22.87
N GLY A 363 13.04 -17.64 -23.31
CA GLY A 363 13.63 -17.79 -24.64
C GLY A 363 13.09 -16.86 -25.75
N ILE A 364 11.97 -16.16 -25.54
CA ILE A 364 11.45 -15.25 -26.59
C ILE A 364 12.43 -14.10 -26.86
N ILE A 365 13.05 -13.54 -25.82
CA ILE A 365 14.00 -12.44 -25.96
C ILE A 365 15.30 -12.88 -26.64
N ASP A 366 15.69 -14.14 -26.50
CA ASP A 366 16.91 -14.70 -27.11
C ASP A 366 16.83 -14.76 -28.65
N GLN A 367 15.62 -14.75 -29.21
CA GLN A 367 15.40 -14.66 -30.66
C GLN A 367 15.93 -13.35 -31.27
N PHE A 368 15.97 -12.27 -30.46
CA PHE A 368 16.48 -10.97 -30.91
C PHE A 368 18.01 -10.83 -30.72
N ARG A 369 18.66 -11.80 -30.05
CA ARG A 369 20.09 -11.72 -29.67
C ARG A 369 20.97 -11.59 -30.91
N GLU A 370 20.86 -12.49 -31.84
CA GLU A 370 21.70 -12.53 -33.05
C GLU A 370 21.60 -11.24 -33.85
N LYS A 371 20.36 -10.78 -34.11
CA LYS A 371 20.10 -9.54 -34.83
C LYS A 371 20.69 -8.32 -34.12
N LEU A 372 20.56 -8.26 -32.79
CA LEU A 372 21.05 -7.13 -31.99
C LEU A 372 22.59 -7.09 -31.98
N LEU A 373 23.24 -8.23 -31.77
CA LEU A 373 24.71 -8.32 -31.76
C LEU A 373 25.29 -8.03 -33.16
N THR A 374 24.76 -8.65 -34.23
CA THR A 374 25.21 -8.44 -35.62
C THR A 374 24.99 -6.99 -36.04
N GLY A 375 23.84 -6.40 -35.71
CA GLY A 375 23.52 -5.01 -36.01
C GLY A 375 24.47 -4.01 -35.34
N MET A 376 24.82 -4.25 -34.09
CA MET A 376 25.81 -3.44 -33.34
C MET A 376 27.20 -3.56 -33.95
N GLN A 377 27.67 -4.76 -34.23
CA GLN A 377 28.97 -4.99 -34.87
C GLN A 377 29.09 -4.36 -36.25
N ALA A 378 28.03 -4.43 -37.07
CA ALA A 378 27.97 -3.79 -38.38
C ALA A 378 28.09 -2.24 -38.30
N ARG A 379 27.78 -1.66 -37.14
CA ARG A 379 27.97 -0.23 -36.86
C ARG A 379 29.26 0.11 -36.10
N GLY A 380 30.21 -0.82 -36.06
CA GLY A 380 31.53 -0.62 -35.49
C GLY A 380 31.59 -0.65 -33.95
N LEU A 381 30.55 -1.15 -33.30
CA LEU A 381 30.55 -1.33 -31.86
C LEU A 381 31.25 -2.65 -31.47
N SER A 382 31.96 -2.67 -30.36
CA SER A 382 32.70 -3.85 -29.91
C SER A 382 31.73 -5.01 -29.53
N ALA A 383 32.17 -6.23 -29.70
CA ALA A 383 31.40 -7.41 -29.32
C ALA A 383 31.10 -7.42 -27.78
N GLU A 384 32.05 -6.95 -26.99
CA GLU A 384 31.88 -6.83 -25.53
C GLU A 384 30.78 -5.84 -25.15
N PHE A 385 30.73 -4.68 -25.82
CA PHE A 385 29.68 -3.70 -25.62
C PHE A 385 28.34 -4.27 -26.03
N ALA A 386 28.24 -4.89 -27.21
CA ALA A 386 27.00 -5.49 -27.71
C ALA A 386 26.45 -6.58 -26.77
N GLU A 387 27.30 -7.47 -26.26
CA GLU A 387 26.91 -8.50 -25.31
C GLU A 387 26.48 -7.92 -23.95
N SER A 388 27.17 -6.86 -23.48
CA SER A 388 26.78 -6.14 -22.27
C SER A 388 25.40 -5.51 -22.40
N VAL A 389 25.11 -4.84 -23.51
CA VAL A 389 23.78 -4.25 -23.79
C VAL A 389 22.71 -5.34 -23.89
N PHE A 390 22.99 -6.46 -24.58
CA PHE A 390 22.03 -7.56 -24.65
C PHE A 390 21.73 -8.14 -23.27
N THR A 391 22.78 -8.35 -22.44
CA THR A 391 22.61 -8.85 -21.07
C THR A 391 21.76 -7.91 -20.23
N GLN A 392 21.94 -6.60 -20.37
CA GLN A 392 21.11 -5.60 -19.72
C GLN A 392 19.66 -5.65 -20.22
N ILE A 393 19.46 -5.69 -21.56
CA ILE A 393 18.12 -5.81 -22.17
C ILE A 393 17.43 -7.11 -21.74
N ARG A 394 18.15 -8.23 -21.70
CA ARG A 394 17.62 -9.50 -21.19
C ARG A 394 17.18 -9.39 -19.72
N GLY A 395 17.91 -8.60 -18.95
CA GLY A 395 17.53 -8.26 -17.59
C GLY A 395 16.18 -7.53 -17.48
N PHE A 396 15.76 -6.78 -18.48
CA PHE A 396 14.40 -6.20 -18.54
C PHE A 396 13.30 -7.26 -18.74
N GLY A 397 13.64 -8.46 -19.25
CA GLY A 397 12.68 -9.55 -19.44
C GLY A 397 12.02 -10.03 -18.17
N GLU A 398 12.58 -9.77 -16.98
CA GLU A 398 11.91 -10.06 -15.72
C GLU A 398 10.97 -8.91 -15.30
N TYR A 399 11.30 -7.65 -15.58
CA TYR A 399 10.42 -6.49 -15.37
C TYR A 399 11.02 -5.20 -15.95
N GLY A 400 10.66 -4.84 -17.18
CA GLY A 400 10.99 -3.53 -17.74
C GLY A 400 10.05 -2.44 -17.21
N PHE A 401 10.58 -1.29 -16.74
CA PHE A 401 9.76 -0.17 -16.25
C PHE A 401 9.61 0.91 -17.34
N PRO A 402 8.40 1.38 -17.62
CA PRO A 402 8.18 2.47 -18.55
C PRO A 402 8.59 3.83 -17.96
N GLU A 403 9.36 4.62 -18.73
CA GLU A 403 9.77 5.97 -18.31
C GLU A 403 8.55 6.89 -18.11
N SER A 404 7.62 6.87 -19.05
CA SER A 404 6.39 7.66 -18.97
C SER A 404 5.52 7.29 -17.77
N HIS A 405 5.46 6.00 -17.40
CA HIS A 405 4.76 5.56 -16.19
C HIS A 405 5.48 6.06 -14.94
N ALA A 406 6.81 5.99 -14.90
CA ALA A 406 7.59 6.54 -13.80
C ALA A 406 7.41 8.06 -13.67
N ALA A 407 7.39 8.79 -14.80
CA ALA A 407 7.15 10.22 -14.83
C ALA A 407 5.75 10.58 -14.31
N SER A 408 4.71 9.87 -14.76
CA SER A 408 3.35 10.09 -14.27
C SER A 408 3.25 9.91 -12.74
N PHE A 409 3.96 8.93 -12.18
CA PHE A 409 3.99 8.67 -10.74
C PHE A 409 4.90 9.65 -9.98
N ALA A 410 6.02 10.08 -10.56
CA ALA A 410 6.92 11.06 -9.95
C ALA A 410 6.23 12.39 -9.66
N LEU A 411 5.24 12.79 -10.46
CA LEU A 411 4.40 13.95 -10.18
C LEU A 411 3.67 13.80 -8.84
N LEU A 412 3.05 12.65 -8.62
CA LEU A 412 2.33 12.39 -7.37
C LEU A 412 3.28 12.18 -6.18
N VAL A 413 4.49 11.65 -6.43
CA VAL A 413 5.58 11.61 -5.42
C VAL A 413 5.88 13.02 -4.94
N TYR A 414 6.17 13.94 -5.87
CA TYR A 414 6.52 15.29 -5.53
C TYR A 414 5.38 16.04 -4.83
N VAL A 415 4.15 15.96 -5.36
CA VAL A 415 2.97 16.60 -4.77
C VAL A 415 2.71 16.09 -3.34
N SER A 416 2.76 14.78 -3.13
CA SER A 416 2.53 14.21 -1.80
C SER A 416 3.65 14.55 -0.82
N ALA A 417 4.91 14.61 -1.27
CA ALA A 417 6.05 15.05 -0.47
C ALA A 417 5.94 16.54 -0.11
N TRP A 418 5.55 17.38 -1.07
CA TRP A 418 5.32 18.80 -0.85
C TRP A 418 4.22 19.05 0.17
N LEU A 419 3.09 18.33 0.09
CA LEU A 419 2.00 18.41 1.05
C LEU A 419 2.44 17.97 2.44
N LYS A 420 3.20 16.87 2.55
CA LYS A 420 3.76 16.41 3.82
C LYS A 420 4.67 17.48 4.45
N HIS A 421 5.54 18.11 3.65
CA HIS A 421 6.49 19.08 4.14
C HIS A 421 5.81 20.37 4.64
N HIS A 422 4.87 20.90 3.85
CA HIS A 422 4.26 22.22 4.13
C HIS A 422 3.01 22.16 4.99
N TYR A 423 2.28 21.04 4.97
CA TYR A 423 0.99 20.84 5.67
C TYR A 423 0.93 19.46 6.35
N PRO A 424 1.87 19.12 7.25
CA PRO A 424 1.98 17.78 7.82
C PRO A 424 0.70 17.33 8.54
N ALA A 425 0.00 18.22 9.23
CA ALA A 425 -1.26 17.90 9.91
C ALA A 425 -2.37 17.54 8.92
N ALA A 426 -2.56 18.36 7.87
CA ALA A 426 -3.56 18.13 6.83
C ALA A 426 -3.23 16.86 6.01
N PHE A 427 -1.95 16.64 5.71
CA PHE A 427 -1.49 15.45 5.01
C PHE A 427 -1.74 14.18 5.82
N CYS A 428 -1.40 14.18 7.12
CA CYS A 428 -1.66 13.05 8.00
C CYS A 428 -3.17 12.75 8.10
N ALA A 429 -4.02 13.78 8.33
CA ALA A 429 -5.47 13.63 8.35
C ALA A 429 -5.99 13.01 7.05
N ALA A 430 -5.54 13.53 5.90
CA ALA A 430 -5.96 13.06 4.59
C ALA A 430 -5.60 11.60 4.33
N ILE A 431 -4.38 11.17 4.71
CA ILE A 431 -3.95 9.76 4.60
C ILE A 431 -4.75 8.86 5.56
N LEU A 432 -4.99 9.29 6.81
CA LEU A 432 -5.82 8.55 7.77
C LEU A 432 -7.24 8.36 7.25
N ASN A 433 -7.81 9.41 6.64
CA ASN A 433 -9.15 9.40 6.07
C ASN A 433 -9.27 8.63 4.75
N SER A 434 -8.15 8.25 4.14
CA SER A 434 -8.09 7.48 2.89
C SER A 434 -7.70 6.02 3.10
N GLN A 435 -7.63 5.57 4.37
CA GLN A 435 -7.35 4.16 4.67
C GLN A 435 -8.48 3.23 4.18
N PRO A 436 -8.19 1.99 3.74
CA PRO A 436 -6.89 1.30 3.81
C PRO A 436 -5.98 1.61 2.62
N MET A 437 -4.80 2.17 2.88
CA MET A 437 -3.75 2.40 1.87
C MET A 437 -2.34 2.38 2.50
N GLY A 438 -1.30 2.22 1.68
CA GLY A 438 0.10 2.26 2.11
C GLY A 438 0.54 1.05 2.94
N PHE A 439 1.79 1.10 3.42
CA PHE A 439 2.47 0.03 4.16
C PHE A 439 2.45 0.23 5.68
N TYR A 440 1.80 1.26 6.19
CA TYR A 440 1.78 1.68 7.58
C TYR A 440 0.37 1.58 8.18
N ALA A 441 0.32 1.39 9.48
CA ALA A 441 -0.91 1.51 10.25
C ALA A 441 -1.13 2.97 10.69
N PRO A 442 -2.36 3.36 11.12
CA PRO A 442 -2.63 4.69 11.63
C PRO A 442 -1.65 5.15 12.72
N ALA A 443 -1.21 4.26 13.61
CA ALA A 443 -0.24 4.55 14.66
C ALA A 443 1.08 5.14 14.13
N GLN A 444 1.62 4.59 13.02
CA GLN A 444 2.86 5.09 12.42
C GLN A 444 2.68 6.47 11.79
N LEU A 445 1.52 6.74 11.18
CA LEU A 445 1.20 8.05 10.60
C LEU A 445 1.08 9.13 11.67
N VAL A 446 0.38 8.81 12.77
CA VAL A 446 0.23 9.71 13.91
C VAL A 446 1.59 9.98 14.58
N ARG A 447 2.43 8.96 14.69
CA ARG A 447 3.80 9.11 15.18
C ARG A 447 4.62 10.02 14.29
N ASP A 448 4.62 9.78 12.97
CA ASP A 448 5.30 10.61 11.98
C ASP A 448 4.85 12.08 12.05
N ALA A 449 3.55 12.33 12.18
CA ALA A 449 3.03 13.69 12.37
C ALA A 449 3.57 14.36 13.67
N ARG A 450 3.63 13.61 14.78
CA ARG A 450 4.19 14.12 16.04
C ARG A 450 5.70 14.39 15.95
N GLU A 451 6.45 13.58 15.21
CA GLU A 451 7.87 13.82 14.91
C GLU A 451 8.07 15.11 14.08
N HIS A 452 7.06 15.51 13.29
CA HIS A 452 6.97 16.79 12.59
C HIS A 452 6.30 17.90 13.42
N GLN A 453 6.25 17.75 14.75
CA GLN A 453 5.73 18.74 15.70
C GLN A 453 4.23 19.05 15.54
N VAL A 454 3.46 18.16 14.92
CA VAL A 454 2.01 18.27 14.89
C VAL A 454 1.43 17.87 16.23
N GLU A 455 0.64 18.77 16.84
CA GLU A 455 -0.19 18.42 17.99
C GLU A 455 -1.29 17.45 17.52
N VAL A 456 -1.47 16.34 18.24
CA VAL A 456 -2.51 15.35 17.92
C VAL A 456 -3.47 15.27 19.09
N ARG A 457 -4.73 15.56 18.83
CA ARG A 457 -5.84 15.54 19.79
C ARG A 457 -6.58 14.22 19.71
N ALA A 458 -6.93 13.66 20.88
CA ALA A 458 -7.61 12.37 21.01
C ALA A 458 -9.02 12.40 20.40
N ILE A 459 -9.59 11.21 20.20
CA ILE A 459 -11.01 11.06 19.84
C ILE A 459 -11.88 11.56 20.98
N ASP A 460 -12.88 12.39 20.68
CA ASP A 460 -13.79 12.94 21.67
C ASP A 460 -15.19 13.15 21.07
N VAL A 461 -16.24 12.79 21.80
CA VAL A 461 -17.63 12.87 21.33
C VAL A 461 -18.09 14.31 21.05
N ASN A 462 -17.52 15.29 21.76
CA ASN A 462 -17.86 16.71 21.59
C ASN A 462 -17.04 17.41 20.50
N HIS A 463 -15.94 16.79 20.03
CA HIS A 463 -15.02 17.43 19.09
C HIS A 463 -14.86 16.64 17.78
N SER A 464 -14.73 15.32 17.87
CA SER A 464 -14.42 14.49 16.70
C SER A 464 -15.58 14.40 15.73
N GLN A 465 -15.24 14.38 14.44
CA GLN A 465 -16.12 13.97 13.35
C GLN A 465 -15.86 12.50 13.00
N TRP A 466 -16.54 11.98 11.97
CA TRP A 466 -16.21 10.67 11.42
C TRP A 466 -14.77 10.64 10.92
N ASP A 467 -14.41 11.58 10.06
CA ASP A 467 -13.04 11.75 9.54
C ASP A 467 -12.15 12.52 10.54
N CYS A 468 -10.84 12.30 10.44
CA CYS A 468 -9.86 13.16 11.10
C CYS A 468 -9.91 14.57 10.51
N THR A 469 -9.84 15.59 11.37
CA THR A 469 -9.96 17.00 11.00
C THR A 469 -8.83 17.82 11.58
N LEU A 470 -8.80 19.11 11.28
CA LEU A 470 -7.86 20.05 11.88
C LEU A 470 -8.60 20.99 12.86
N GLU A 471 -7.96 21.28 13.98
CA GLU A 471 -8.37 22.29 14.95
C GLU A 471 -7.15 23.19 15.21
N ASP A 472 -7.14 24.41 14.72
CA ASP A 472 -6.04 25.37 14.88
C ASP A 472 -4.65 24.82 14.49
N ASN A 473 -4.52 24.08 13.43
CA ASN A 473 -3.33 23.32 13.00
C ASN A 473 -3.04 22.02 13.79
N ALA A 474 -3.75 21.70 14.85
CA ALA A 474 -3.69 20.38 15.48
C ALA A 474 -4.49 19.35 14.68
N LEU A 475 -4.02 18.13 14.66
CA LEU A 475 -4.75 16.99 14.11
C LEU A 475 -5.75 16.45 15.15
N ARG A 476 -7.06 16.56 14.90
CA ARG A 476 -8.09 15.86 15.68
C ARG A 476 -8.35 14.49 15.09
N LEU A 477 -8.23 13.43 15.88
CA LEU A 477 -8.53 12.07 15.45
C LEU A 477 -10.03 11.86 15.29
N GLY A 478 -10.44 11.22 14.20
CA GLY A 478 -11.83 10.94 13.86
C GLY A 478 -12.36 9.63 14.46
N LEU A 479 -13.67 9.54 14.65
CA LEU A 479 -14.37 8.35 15.17
C LEU A 479 -14.14 7.10 14.31
N ARG A 480 -13.81 7.26 13.02
CA ARG A 480 -13.47 6.16 12.10
C ARG A 480 -12.27 5.30 12.53
N LEU A 481 -11.41 5.83 13.40
CA LEU A 481 -10.25 5.10 13.91
C LEU A 481 -10.61 4.10 15.00
N LEU A 482 -11.81 4.19 15.58
CA LEU A 482 -12.30 3.22 16.55
C LEU A 482 -12.61 1.89 15.86
N ILE A 483 -11.97 0.84 16.32
CA ILE A 483 -12.09 -0.50 15.73
C ILE A 483 -13.53 -1.01 15.84
N GLY A 484 -14.18 -1.24 14.68
CA GLY A 484 -15.55 -1.73 14.61
C GLY A 484 -16.62 -0.72 15.05
N PHE A 485 -16.32 0.58 14.99
CA PHE A 485 -17.32 1.63 15.10
C PHE A 485 -17.91 1.93 13.71
N SER A 486 -19.22 2.19 13.62
CA SER A 486 -19.88 2.42 12.34
C SER A 486 -19.99 3.91 12.02
N GLN A 487 -19.95 4.22 10.72
CA GLN A 487 -20.14 5.60 10.27
C GLN A 487 -21.53 6.13 10.63
N ALA A 488 -22.58 5.31 10.51
CA ALA A 488 -23.94 5.70 10.88
C ALA A 488 -24.05 6.10 12.36
N ALA A 489 -23.37 5.40 13.28
CA ALA A 489 -23.34 5.79 14.69
C ALA A 489 -22.60 7.12 14.91
N ALA A 490 -21.51 7.35 14.18
CA ALA A 490 -20.80 8.62 14.24
C ALA A 490 -21.64 9.78 13.70
N GLU A 491 -22.35 9.58 12.59
CA GLU A 491 -23.26 10.56 12.00
C GLU A 491 -24.40 10.93 12.98
N THR A 492 -24.92 9.94 13.73
CA THR A 492 -25.91 10.20 14.78
C THR A 492 -25.33 11.12 15.88
N ILE A 493 -24.11 10.83 16.36
CA ILE A 493 -23.43 11.66 17.38
C ILE A 493 -23.24 13.10 16.86
N MET A 494 -22.74 13.22 15.62
CA MET A 494 -22.48 14.52 15.00
C MET A 494 -23.76 15.32 14.85
N HIS A 495 -24.82 14.70 14.33
CA HIS A 495 -26.13 15.32 14.13
C HIS A 495 -26.73 15.83 15.45
N GLU A 496 -26.71 15.00 16.51
CA GLU A 496 -27.24 15.38 17.82
C GLU A 496 -26.44 16.53 18.44
N ARG A 497 -25.12 16.50 18.30
CA ARG A 497 -24.25 17.58 18.75
C ARG A 497 -24.47 18.89 18.01
N GLU A 498 -24.63 18.84 16.68
CA GLU A 498 -24.88 20.02 15.86
C GLU A 498 -26.26 20.63 16.11
N SER A 499 -27.27 19.80 16.35
CA SER A 499 -28.65 20.23 16.54
C SER A 499 -28.94 20.76 17.96
N HIS A 500 -28.29 20.18 18.99
CA HIS A 500 -28.64 20.42 20.40
C HIS A 500 -27.44 20.89 21.26
N GLY A 501 -26.27 21.15 20.64
CA GLY A 501 -25.06 21.56 21.35
C GLY A 501 -24.27 20.37 21.95
N PRO A 502 -23.15 20.67 22.63
CA PRO A 502 -22.29 19.65 23.19
C PRO A 502 -23.00 18.80 24.25
N PHE A 503 -22.51 17.59 24.47
CA PHE A 503 -22.97 16.70 25.52
C PHE A 503 -22.31 17.08 26.85
N HIS A 504 -23.06 17.03 27.95
CA HIS A 504 -22.58 17.39 29.29
C HIS A 504 -22.54 16.19 30.26
N SER A 505 -23.23 15.09 29.93
CA SER A 505 -23.21 13.86 30.71
C SER A 505 -23.38 12.61 29.82
N LEU A 506 -23.02 11.46 30.35
CA LEU A 506 -23.22 10.18 29.66
C LEU A 506 -24.71 9.85 29.49
N ALA A 507 -25.51 10.16 30.51
CA ALA A 507 -26.97 9.95 30.47
C ALA A 507 -27.61 10.81 29.36
N GLU A 508 -27.25 12.09 29.27
CA GLU A 508 -27.68 12.96 28.17
C GLU A 508 -27.25 12.42 26.80
N PHE A 509 -25.96 12.00 26.67
CA PHE A 509 -25.46 11.39 25.44
C PHE A 509 -26.29 10.17 25.04
N ALA A 510 -26.49 9.23 25.97
CA ALA A 510 -27.26 8.01 25.72
C ALA A 510 -28.72 8.31 25.33
N SER A 511 -29.36 9.23 26.04
CA SER A 511 -30.76 9.64 25.77
C SER A 511 -30.91 10.29 24.39
N ARG A 512 -30.01 11.20 24.03
CA ARG A 512 -30.06 11.94 22.74
C ARG A 512 -29.71 11.02 21.57
N THR A 513 -28.61 10.28 21.66
CA THR A 513 -28.10 9.47 20.52
C THR A 513 -28.84 8.15 20.34
N ARG A 514 -29.42 7.61 21.42
CA ARG A 514 -30.07 6.28 21.45
C ARG A 514 -29.21 5.17 20.87
N LEU A 515 -27.89 5.30 21.01
CA LEU A 515 -26.95 4.28 20.57
C LEU A 515 -27.05 3.05 21.47
N ARG A 516 -26.71 1.89 20.91
CA ARG A 516 -26.66 0.65 21.67
C ARG A 516 -25.56 0.72 22.75
N GLN A 517 -25.84 0.09 23.88
CA GLN A 517 -24.95 0.04 25.05
C GLN A 517 -23.52 -0.41 24.68
N ASP A 518 -23.36 -1.38 23.78
CA ASP A 518 -22.04 -1.86 23.34
C ASP A 518 -21.21 -0.79 22.59
N LEU A 519 -21.88 0.13 21.87
CA LEU A 519 -21.22 1.27 21.23
C LEU A 519 -20.85 2.36 22.23
N ILE A 520 -21.71 2.63 23.21
CA ILE A 520 -21.43 3.60 24.29
C ILE A 520 -20.26 3.08 25.15
N ALA A 521 -20.28 1.80 25.54
CA ALA A 521 -19.18 1.18 26.25
C ALA A 521 -17.86 1.22 25.47
N LYS A 522 -17.91 1.07 24.15
CA LYS A 522 -16.73 1.20 23.28
C LYS A 522 -16.17 2.62 23.26
N LEU A 523 -17.02 3.64 23.22
CA LEU A 523 -16.61 5.05 23.33
C LEU A 523 -15.97 5.35 24.70
N SER A 524 -16.58 4.81 25.77
CA SER A 524 -16.03 4.94 27.13
C SER A 524 -14.67 4.23 27.25
N ASP A 525 -14.55 3.01 26.72
CA ASP A 525 -13.28 2.26 26.70
C ASP A 525 -12.20 2.92 25.81
N ALA A 526 -12.59 3.79 24.89
CA ALA A 526 -11.68 4.60 24.05
C ALA A 526 -11.37 5.98 24.65
N ASP A 527 -11.84 6.28 25.84
CA ASP A 527 -11.71 7.59 26.49
C ASP A 527 -12.34 8.76 25.68
N ALA A 528 -13.33 8.44 24.84
CA ALA A 528 -13.95 9.42 23.97
C ALA A 528 -14.89 10.41 24.69
N PHE A 529 -15.07 10.26 26.01
CA PHE A 529 -15.84 11.15 26.89
C PHE A 529 -14.95 12.04 27.77
N ALA A 530 -13.65 12.18 27.45
CA ALA A 530 -12.73 12.97 28.26
C ALA A 530 -13.17 14.42 28.47
N SER A 531 -13.86 15.02 27.48
CA SER A 531 -14.43 16.38 27.59
C SER A 531 -15.53 16.52 28.65
N LEU A 532 -16.11 15.42 29.14
CA LEU A 532 -17.08 15.42 30.25
C LEU A 532 -16.43 15.49 31.63
N GLY A 533 -15.09 15.49 31.70
CA GLY A 533 -14.32 15.70 32.93
C GLY A 533 -14.36 14.55 33.93
N ARG A 534 -14.71 13.33 33.50
CA ARG A 534 -14.78 12.14 34.36
C ARG A 534 -13.73 11.09 33.95
N ASP A 535 -13.34 10.28 34.93
CA ASP A 535 -12.39 9.18 34.73
C ASP A 535 -12.94 8.12 33.78
N ARG A 536 -12.07 7.58 32.90
CA ARG A 536 -12.38 6.57 31.89
C ARG A 536 -13.06 5.31 32.47
N ARG A 537 -12.59 4.83 33.63
CA ARG A 537 -13.18 3.65 34.30
C ARG A 537 -14.57 3.93 34.83
N ALA A 538 -14.78 5.11 35.37
CA ALA A 538 -16.09 5.56 35.83
C ALA A 538 -17.07 5.67 34.65
N MET A 539 -16.63 6.25 33.55
CA MET A 539 -17.44 6.34 32.31
C MET A 539 -17.80 4.97 31.73
N LEU A 540 -16.84 4.03 31.76
CA LEU A 540 -17.11 2.65 31.34
C LEU A 540 -18.14 1.97 32.27
N TRP A 541 -18.03 2.16 33.58
CA TRP A 541 -18.97 1.63 34.54
C TRP A 541 -20.39 2.20 34.35
N GLU A 542 -20.50 3.51 34.22
CA GLU A 542 -21.77 4.17 33.94
C GLU A 542 -22.38 3.72 32.60
N SER A 543 -21.55 3.49 31.56
CA SER A 543 -22.02 3.02 30.27
C SER A 543 -22.66 1.62 30.32
N LEU A 544 -22.20 0.79 31.23
CA LEU A 544 -22.77 -0.55 31.44
C LEU A 544 -24.09 -0.53 32.20
N ALA A 545 -24.38 0.56 32.92
CA ALA A 545 -25.64 0.77 33.58
C ALA A 545 -26.77 1.29 32.66
N GLN A 546 -26.42 1.78 31.45
CA GLN A 546 -27.41 2.27 30.49
C GLN A 546 -28.23 1.09 29.92
N ASP A 547 -29.53 0.99 30.27
CA ASP A 547 -30.42 -0.04 29.73
C ASP A 547 -31.13 0.49 28.46
N PRO A 548 -30.98 -0.15 27.30
CA PRO A 548 -31.71 0.24 26.09
C PRO A 548 -33.25 0.19 26.25
N ARG A 549 -33.75 -0.57 27.24
CA ARG A 549 -35.18 -0.66 27.54
C ARG A 549 -35.74 0.55 28.26
N ASP A 550 -34.92 1.38 28.89
CA ASP A 550 -35.37 2.59 29.58
C ASP A 550 -35.93 3.63 28.59
N HIS A 551 -35.44 3.64 27.35
CA HIS A 551 -35.97 4.46 26.29
C HIS A 551 -37.39 4.05 25.83
N ALA A 552 -37.79 2.79 26.08
CA ALA A 552 -39.13 2.29 25.80
C ALA A 552 -40.11 2.58 26.94
N ARG A 553 -39.64 3.17 28.04
CA ARG A 553 -40.44 3.49 29.24
C ARG A 553 -40.42 4.98 29.53
N PRO A 554 -41.10 5.82 28.73
CA PRO A 554 -40.98 7.29 28.80
C PRO A 554 -41.41 7.88 30.18
N LEU A 555 -42.19 7.16 30.96
CA LEU A 555 -42.61 7.61 32.31
C LEU A 555 -41.51 7.37 33.38
N LEU A 556 -40.61 6.42 33.16
CA LEU A 556 -39.50 6.16 34.10
C LEU A 556 -38.27 7.06 33.80
N GLY A 557 -38.12 7.50 32.56
CA GLY A 557 -37.08 8.45 32.14
C GLY A 557 -37.33 9.89 32.63
N LEU A 558 -38.50 10.18 33.22
CA LEU A 558 -38.80 11.44 33.87
C LEU A 558 -38.49 11.44 35.38
N LEU A 559 -38.15 10.30 35.96
CA LEU A 559 -37.61 10.21 37.31
C LEU A 559 -36.15 10.52 37.22
N ASP A 560 -35.72 11.69 37.74
CA ASP A 560 -34.30 11.94 37.98
C ASP A 560 -33.76 10.71 38.72
N PRO A 561 -32.70 10.05 38.24
CA PRO A 561 -32.03 9.07 39.09
C PRO A 561 -31.62 9.82 40.34
N GLU A 562 -32.17 9.44 41.51
CA GLU A 562 -31.68 9.91 42.81
C GLU A 562 -30.16 9.89 42.71
N ASP A 563 -29.51 10.97 43.17
CA ASP A 563 -28.06 11.13 43.18
C ASP A 563 -27.39 9.90 43.79
N GLU A 564 -27.23 8.84 43.01
CA GLU A 564 -26.40 7.72 43.46
C GLU A 564 -24.97 8.30 43.61
N LEU A 565 -24.49 8.28 44.84
CA LEU A 565 -23.13 8.68 45.14
C LEU A 565 -22.17 7.94 44.19
N PRO A 566 -21.31 8.66 43.46
CA PRO A 566 -20.41 8.03 42.51
C PRO A 566 -19.58 6.95 43.20
N VAL A 567 -19.63 5.71 42.68
CA VAL A 567 -18.82 4.60 43.22
C VAL A 567 -17.35 4.98 43.03
N PRO A 568 -16.56 5.06 44.12
CA PRO A 568 -15.14 5.41 44.02
C PRO A 568 -14.37 4.21 43.41
N LEU A 569 -14.26 4.18 42.09
CA LEU A 569 -13.45 3.20 41.39
C LEU A 569 -11.98 3.67 41.35
N PRO A 570 -11.02 2.76 41.55
CA PRO A 570 -9.61 3.12 41.37
C PRO A 570 -9.36 3.51 39.89
N GLU A 571 -8.62 4.59 39.68
CA GLU A 571 -8.24 5.02 38.35
C GLU A 571 -7.46 3.93 37.59
N LEU A 572 -7.54 3.95 36.25
CA LEU A 572 -6.71 3.07 35.43
C LEU A 572 -5.24 3.47 35.61
N SER A 573 -4.38 2.47 35.79
CA SER A 573 -2.94 2.72 35.71
C SER A 573 -2.57 3.19 34.28
N PRO A 574 -1.47 3.96 34.14
CA PRO A 574 -1.02 4.38 32.78
C PRO A 574 -0.84 3.22 31.81
N GLN A 575 -0.42 2.06 32.29
CA GLN A 575 -0.28 0.85 31.47
C GLN A 575 -1.64 0.31 31.01
N GLU A 576 -2.62 0.21 31.91
CA GLU A 576 -3.98 -0.23 31.57
C GLU A 576 -4.64 0.72 30.57
N SER A 577 -4.45 2.04 30.74
CA SER A 577 -4.95 3.05 29.81
C SER A 577 -4.37 2.88 28.39
N VAL A 578 -3.06 2.69 28.27
CA VAL A 578 -2.40 2.44 26.98
C VAL A 578 -2.87 1.13 26.35
N LEU A 579 -3.06 0.07 27.14
CA LEU A 579 -3.58 -1.21 26.62
C LEU A 579 -5.03 -1.06 26.12
N ALA A 580 -5.85 -0.27 26.79
CA ALA A 580 -7.20 0.02 26.34
C ALA A 580 -7.20 0.84 25.03
N ASP A 581 -6.30 1.83 24.89
CA ASP A 581 -6.13 2.59 23.65
C ASP A 581 -5.76 1.68 22.47
N TYR A 582 -4.81 0.76 22.68
CA TYR A 582 -4.42 -0.20 21.63
C TYR A 582 -5.56 -1.17 21.28
N ARG A 583 -6.39 -1.55 22.25
CA ARG A 583 -7.56 -2.42 22.01
C ARG A 583 -8.65 -1.70 21.20
N THR A 584 -8.87 -0.42 21.45
CA THR A 584 -9.97 0.37 20.89
C THR A 584 -9.60 1.08 19.58
N ALA A 585 -8.40 1.64 19.48
CA ALA A 585 -7.94 2.43 18.33
C ALA A 585 -6.65 1.90 17.65
N GLY A 586 -6.03 0.85 18.20
CA GLY A 586 -4.77 0.30 17.69
C GLY A 586 -3.54 1.18 17.91
N MET A 587 -3.66 2.24 18.73
CA MET A 587 -2.59 3.17 19.07
C MET A 587 -2.92 3.91 20.38
N SER A 588 -1.90 4.51 21.02
CA SER A 588 -2.06 5.42 22.15
C SER A 588 -1.31 6.72 21.91
N LEU A 589 -1.90 7.83 22.35
CA LEU A 589 -1.24 9.14 22.34
C LEU A 589 -0.40 9.37 23.61
N ALA A 590 -0.64 8.60 24.68
CA ALA A 590 0.01 8.75 25.97
C ALA A 590 1.42 8.13 25.98
N ALA A 591 1.53 6.83 25.69
CA ALA A 591 2.82 6.13 25.72
C ALA A 591 2.82 4.91 24.80
N HIS A 592 4.02 4.40 24.51
CA HIS A 592 4.20 3.13 23.79
C HIS A 592 4.23 1.96 24.78
N PRO A 593 3.59 0.79 24.52
CA PRO A 593 3.54 -0.33 25.48
C PRO A 593 4.91 -0.80 25.97
N ILE A 594 5.93 -0.76 25.11
CA ILE A 594 7.30 -1.17 25.47
C ILE A 594 7.93 -0.27 26.53
N SER A 595 7.54 1.01 26.61
CA SER A 595 8.11 1.97 27.57
C SER A 595 7.96 1.52 29.02
N PHE A 596 6.87 0.85 29.37
CA PHE A 596 6.62 0.35 30.73
C PHE A 596 7.60 -0.76 31.15
N TYR A 597 8.21 -1.42 30.18
CA TYR A 597 9.17 -2.52 30.41
C TYR A 597 10.62 -2.10 30.16
N ARG A 598 10.89 -0.81 29.85
CA ARG A 598 12.23 -0.34 29.49
C ARG A 598 13.27 -0.67 30.56
N ARG A 599 12.97 -0.47 31.84
CA ARG A 599 13.88 -0.78 32.96
C ARG A 599 14.27 -2.27 33.02
N GLU A 600 13.34 -3.16 32.69
CA GLU A 600 13.61 -4.61 32.63
C GLU A 600 14.44 -4.97 31.39
N LEU A 601 14.13 -4.36 30.26
CA LEU A 601 14.85 -4.54 29.01
C LEU A 601 16.30 -4.03 29.11
N ASP A 602 16.52 -2.93 29.84
CA ASP A 602 17.86 -2.40 30.10
C ASP A 602 18.72 -3.39 30.92
N LYS A 603 18.14 -4.05 31.93
CA LYS A 603 18.81 -5.13 32.68
C LYS A 603 19.22 -6.29 31.77
N LEU A 604 18.45 -6.54 30.71
CA LEU A 604 18.74 -7.54 29.68
C LEU A 604 19.69 -7.01 28.59
N ARG A 605 20.18 -5.77 28.70
CA ARG A 605 21.02 -5.08 27.72
C ARG A 605 20.36 -4.99 26.34
N VAL A 606 19.06 -4.71 26.33
CA VAL A 606 18.28 -4.46 25.10
C VAL A 606 18.43 -3.00 24.75
N LEU A 607 18.90 -2.72 23.54
CA LEU A 607 19.10 -1.34 23.06
C LEU A 607 17.78 -0.75 22.55
N PRO A 608 17.50 0.51 22.88
CA PRO A 608 16.45 1.28 22.19
C PRO A 608 16.74 1.42 20.70
N ALA A 609 15.71 1.49 19.88
CA ALA A 609 15.85 1.60 18.42
C ALA A 609 16.68 2.84 18.01
N SER A 610 16.51 3.96 18.71
CA SER A 610 17.27 5.21 18.48
C SER A 610 18.78 5.07 18.69
N GLU A 611 19.22 4.16 19.57
CA GLU A 611 20.64 3.96 19.90
C GLU A 611 21.36 3.09 18.85
N LEU A 612 20.64 2.36 18.00
CA LEU A 612 21.24 1.48 17.00
C LEU A 612 22.19 2.22 16.04
N ARG A 613 21.92 3.49 15.76
CA ARG A 613 22.77 4.32 14.88
C ARG A 613 24.15 4.60 15.46
N LYS A 614 24.30 4.50 16.79
CA LYS A 614 25.56 4.76 17.50
C LYS A 614 26.42 3.51 17.65
N VAL A 615 25.88 2.34 17.33
CA VAL A 615 26.57 1.06 17.48
C VAL A 615 27.39 0.73 16.24
N PRO A 616 28.68 0.38 16.35
CA PRO A 616 29.49 -0.02 15.21
C PRO A 616 28.96 -1.27 14.51
N SER A 617 29.09 -1.31 13.18
CA SER A 617 28.74 -2.49 12.37
C SER A 617 29.53 -3.74 12.83
N GLY A 618 28.89 -4.90 12.78
CA GLY A 618 29.44 -6.18 13.25
C GLY A 618 29.21 -6.48 14.74
N ARG A 619 28.78 -5.52 15.55
CA ARG A 619 28.45 -5.75 16.97
C ARG A 619 27.18 -6.58 17.11
N HIS A 620 27.19 -7.48 18.08
CA HIS A 620 26.00 -8.22 18.48
C HIS A 620 25.11 -7.34 19.37
N VAL A 621 23.84 -7.22 19.01
CA VAL A 621 22.84 -6.38 19.69
C VAL A 621 21.60 -7.18 20.06
N ARG A 622 20.86 -6.66 21.03
CA ARG A 622 19.52 -7.11 21.40
C ARG A 622 18.56 -5.96 21.17
N VAL A 623 17.45 -6.19 20.51
CA VAL A 623 16.39 -5.22 20.28
C VAL A 623 15.04 -5.82 20.61
N ALA A 624 14.15 -5.02 21.14
CA ALA A 624 12.79 -5.46 21.50
C ALA A 624 11.77 -4.48 20.95
N GLY A 625 10.59 -4.97 20.61
CA GLY A 625 9.53 -4.10 20.11
C GLY A 625 8.30 -4.87 19.66
N LEU A 626 7.29 -4.11 19.30
CA LEU A 626 6.08 -4.59 18.65
C LEU A 626 6.35 -4.86 17.18
N VAL A 627 5.83 -5.95 16.67
CA VAL A 627 5.97 -6.31 15.25
C VAL A 627 4.94 -5.54 14.43
N ILE A 628 5.38 -4.49 13.78
CA ILE A 628 4.49 -3.65 12.97
C ILE A 628 4.38 -4.12 11.51
N LEU A 629 5.42 -4.77 11.00
CA LEU A 629 5.50 -5.17 9.59
C LEU A 629 6.29 -6.47 9.42
N ARG A 630 5.76 -7.38 8.61
CA ARG A 630 6.50 -8.55 8.09
C ARG A 630 6.39 -8.57 6.56
N GLN A 631 7.52 -8.64 5.88
CA GLN A 631 7.61 -8.74 4.42
C GLN A 631 8.45 -9.93 4.02
N ARG A 632 7.91 -10.80 3.17
CA ARG A 632 8.64 -11.94 2.60
C ARG A 632 8.51 -11.90 1.07
N PRO A 633 9.30 -11.05 0.39
CA PRO A 633 9.23 -10.95 -1.06
C PRO A 633 9.62 -12.27 -1.70
N SER A 634 8.88 -12.72 -2.72
CA SER A 634 9.17 -13.94 -3.48
C SER A 634 10.58 -13.93 -4.09
N THR A 635 11.08 -12.75 -4.40
CA THR A 635 12.40 -12.48 -4.99
C THR A 635 13.55 -12.54 -3.99
N ALA A 636 13.29 -12.49 -2.69
CA ALA A 636 14.33 -12.46 -1.64
C ALA A 636 14.81 -13.87 -1.21
N LYS A 637 14.62 -14.90 -2.02
CA LYS A 637 15.08 -16.28 -1.75
C LYS A 637 14.69 -16.78 -0.35
N GLY A 638 13.49 -16.41 0.13
CA GLY A 638 12.96 -16.82 1.42
C GLY A 638 13.42 -16.00 2.63
N ILE A 639 14.16 -14.92 2.44
CA ILE A 639 14.49 -13.96 3.49
C ILE A 639 13.22 -13.22 3.90
N THR A 640 13.05 -13.05 5.21
CA THR A 640 11.95 -12.26 5.77
C THR A 640 12.49 -10.98 6.40
N PHE A 641 11.89 -9.86 6.02
CA PHE A 641 12.17 -8.55 6.60
C PHE A 641 11.09 -8.24 7.63
N VAL A 642 11.51 -7.81 8.81
CA VAL A 642 10.59 -7.45 9.89
C VAL A 642 10.96 -6.08 10.43
N THR A 643 9.96 -5.28 10.76
CA THR A 643 10.16 -4.02 11.46
C THR A 643 9.57 -4.15 12.86
N LEU A 644 10.41 -3.93 13.86
CA LEU A 644 9.98 -3.76 15.24
C LEU A 644 9.85 -2.28 15.56
N GLU A 645 8.91 -1.94 16.42
CA GLU A 645 8.71 -0.60 16.95
C GLU A 645 8.83 -0.62 18.47
N ASP A 646 9.63 0.30 19.00
CA ASP A 646 9.67 0.60 20.44
C ASP A 646 9.27 2.08 20.68
N GLU A 647 9.34 2.54 21.90
CA GLU A 647 9.00 3.92 22.28
C GLU A 647 9.94 4.97 21.66
N THR A 648 11.10 4.56 21.14
CA THR A 648 12.13 5.47 20.60
C THR A 648 12.23 5.46 19.09
N GLY A 649 11.67 4.44 18.42
CA GLY A 649 11.77 4.34 16.98
C GLY A 649 11.51 2.94 16.43
N THR A 650 12.03 2.70 15.24
CA THR A 650 11.92 1.42 14.56
C THR A 650 13.25 0.76 14.34
N ALA A 651 13.30 -0.57 14.53
CA ALA A 651 14.44 -1.41 14.25
C ALA A 651 14.13 -2.35 13.07
N ASN A 652 14.99 -2.35 12.08
CA ASN A 652 14.85 -3.20 10.90
C ASN A 652 15.60 -4.51 11.07
N LEU A 653 14.88 -5.63 10.95
CA LEU A 653 15.40 -6.97 11.12
C LEU A 653 15.44 -7.73 9.80
N ILE A 654 16.45 -8.58 9.65
CA ILE A 654 16.59 -9.54 8.55
C ILE A 654 16.61 -10.94 9.15
N LEU A 655 15.64 -11.77 8.78
CA LEU A 655 15.57 -13.18 9.15
C LEU A 655 15.90 -14.06 7.95
N LYS A 656 16.95 -14.86 8.09
CA LYS A 656 17.29 -15.88 7.09
C LYS A 656 16.28 -17.03 7.14
N PRO A 657 16.12 -17.81 6.07
CA PRO A 657 15.13 -18.89 6.01
C PRO A 657 15.27 -19.96 7.10
N ASP A 658 16.50 -20.27 7.53
CA ASP A 658 16.80 -21.21 8.60
C ASP A 658 16.32 -20.69 9.97
N ILE A 659 16.56 -19.41 10.25
CA ILE A 659 16.11 -18.73 11.48
C ILE A 659 14.58 -18.63 11.50
N TRP A 660 13.95 -18.25 10.37
CA TRP A 660 12.51 -18.24 10.25
C TRP A 660 11.89 -19.60 10.56
N ARG A 661 12.47 -20.68 10.02
CA ARG A 661 12.01 -22.06 10.28
C ARG A 661 12.20 -22.49 11.72
N LYS A 662 13.38 -22.19 12.29
CA LYS A 662 13.71 -22.55 13.68
C LYS A 662 12.77 -21.91 14.70
N PHE A 663 12.41 -20.64 14.49
CA PHE A 663 11.57 -19.87 15.40
C PHE A 663 10.16 -19.62 14.85
N TYR A 664 9.67 -20.50 13.96
CA TYR A 664 8.41 -20.31 13.24
C TYR A 664 7.22 -19.92 14.11
N PRO A 665 6.93 -20.57 15.29
CA PRO A 665 5.81 -20.19 16.13
C PRO A 665 5.87 -18.74 16.62
N ILE A 666 7.06 -18.27 17.00
CA ILE A 666 7.29 -16.89 17.46
C ILE A 666 7.23 -15.94 16.25
N ALA A 667 7.99 -16.26 15.21
CA ALA A 667 8.12 -15.42 14.03
C ALA A 667 6.79 -15.17 13.31
N HIS A 668 5.88 -16.15 13.36
CA HIS A 668 4.59 -16.08 12.67
C HIS A 668 3.47 -15.49 13.55
N ARG A 669 3.44 -15.79 14.85
CA ARG A 669 2.27 -15.48 15.70
C ARG A 669 2.50 -14.36 16.70
N SER A 670 3.71 -14.22 17.23
CA SER A 670 3.95 -13.27 18.30
C SER A 670 3.87 -11.82 17.81
N PRO A 671 3.09 -10.94 18.47
CA PRO A 671 3.01 -9.52 18.16
C PRO A 671 4.19 -8.71 18.73
N ALA A 672 5.00 -9.27 19.62
CA ALA A 672 6.11 -8.58 20.25
C ALA A 672 7.32 -9.49 20.43
N TRP A 673 8.49 -9.02 20.03
CA TRP A 673 9.73 -9.81 20.03
C TRP A 673 10.85 -9.18 20.83
N LEU A 674 11.68 -10.05 21.39
CA LEU A 674 13.07 -9.77 21.71
C LEU A 674 13.94 -10.50 20.69
N ALA A 675 14.65 -9.74 19.86
CA ALA A 675 15.50 -10.26 18.80
C ALA A 675 16.97 -10.05 19.14
N HIS A 676 17.79 -11.08 18.91
CA HIS A 676 19.24 -11.05 19.05
C HIS A 676 19.86 -11.17 17.65
N GLY A 677 20.90 -10.39 17.36
CA GLY A 677 21.55 -10.47 16.05
C GLY A 677 22.76 -9.58 15.91
N GLY A 678 23.45 -9.73 14.77
CA GLY A 678 24.55 -8.86 14.37
C GLY A 678 24.01 -7.57 13.72
N LEU A 679 24.50 -6.42 14.16
CA LEU A 679 24.15 -5.15 13.54
C LEU A 679 24.99 -4.97 12.27
N GLU A 680 24.33 -4.71 11.16
CA GLU A 680 24.96 -4.33 9.90
C GLU A 680 24.59 -2.89 9.56
N GLN A 681 25.61 -2.08 9.32
CA GLN A 681 25.43 -0.70 8.86
C GLN A 681 26.17 -0.53 7.54
N LYS A 682 25.43 -0.18 6.50
CA LYS A 682 26.00 0.06 5.17
C LYS A 682 25.32 1.27 4.54
N GLU A 683 26.13 2.27 4.15
CA GLU A 683 25.65 3.46 3.43
C GLU A 683 24.47 4.17 4.12
N GLY A 684 24.51 4.27 5.45
CA GLY A 684 23.46 4.93 6.25
C GLY A 684 22.25 4.05 6.60
N VAL A 685 22.17 2.85 6.05
CA VAL A 685 21.09 1.89 6.34
C VAL A 685 21.52 0.93 7.43
N ILE A 686 20.67 0.70 8.43
CA ILE A 686 20.93 -0.14 9.59
C ILE A 686 19.98 -1.32 9.59
N HIS A 687 20.53 -2.52 9.72
CA HIS A 687 19.79 -3.77 9.89
C HIS A 687 20.35 -4.60 11.03
N VAL A 688 19.49 -5.36 11.69
CA VAL A 688 19.91 -6.41 12.62
C VAL A 688 19.67 -7.77 11.96
N VAL A 689 20.74 -8.50 11.65
CA VAL A 689 20.66 -9.87 11.12
C VAL A 689 20.41 -10.82 12.29
N VAL A 690 19.20 -11.32 12.37
CA VAL A 690 18.70 -12.08 13.52
C VAL A 690 19.28 -13.49 13.55
N ASN A 691 19.70 -13.94 14.73
CA ASN A 691 20.12 -15.33 15.01
C ASN A 691 19.25 -16.02 16.09
N ARG A 692 18.56 -15.27 16.94
CA ARG A 692 17.64 -15.78 17.97
C ARG A 692 16.45 -14.87 18.17
N LEU A 693 15.27 -15.46 18.44
CA LEU A 693 14.03 -14.76 18.79
C LEU A 693 13.48 -15.29 20.11
N GLU A 694 12.89 -14.37 20.88
CA GLU A 694 12.13 -14.68 22.09
C GLU A 694 10.76 -13.95 22.02
N ASP A 695 9.73 -14.59 22.54
CA ASP A 695 8.37 -14.03 22.60
C ASP A 695 8.21 -13.13 23.82
N LEU A 696 7.89 -11.88 23.61
CA LEU A 696 7.58 -10.90 24.65
C LEU A 696 6.08 -10.72 24.93
N SER A 697 5.22 -11.29 24.09
CA SER A 697 3.75 -11.05 24.19
C SER A 697 3.18 -11.41 25.56
N LYS A 698 3.68 -12.49 26.18
CA LYS A 698 3.25 -12.92 27.52
C LYS A 698 3.58 -11.91 28.62
N ARG A 699 4.61 -11.07 28.42
CA ARG A 699 5.00 -10.02 29.37
C ARG A 699 4.20 -8.74 29.16
N LEU A 700 3.80 -8.46 27.94
CA LEU A 700 3.08 -7.24 27.56
C LEU A 700 1.58 -7.30 27.83
N GLY A 701 1.03 -8.44 28.31
CA GLY A 701 -0.40 -8.65 28.43
C GLY A 701 -1.07 -8.77 27.05
N ASP A 702 -2.40 -8.71 27.01
CA ASP A 702 -3.17 -8.85 25.76
C ASP A 702 -3.10 -7.57 24.88
N VAL A 703 -1.90 -7.21 24.42
CA VAL A 703 -1.76 -6.13 23.45
C VAL A 703 -2.28 -6.61 22.11
N ALA A 704 -3.48 -6.19 21.73
CA ALA A 704 -4.14 -6.56 20.48
C ALA A 704 -3.53 -5.78 19.29
N ILE A 705 -2.30 -6.11 18.90
CA ILE A 705 -1.68 -5.52 17.72
C ILE A 705 -1.69 -6.53 16.57
N LYS A 706 -2.19 -6.09 15.42
CA LYS A 706 -2.07 -6.82 14.16
C LYS A 706 -0.96 -6.20 13.33
N SER A 707 0.11 -6.97 13.06
CA SER A 707 1.12 -6.56 12.09
C SER A 707 0.51 -6.47 10.67
N ARG A 708 1.02 -5.56 9.86
CA ARG A 708 0.75 -5.56 8.41
C ARG A 708 1.71 -6.54 7.75
N ASP A 709 1.19 -7.66 7.31
CA ASP A 709 1.98 -8.71 6.68
C ASP A 709 1.82 -8.65 5.16
N PHE A 710 2.90 -8.33 4.47
CA PHE A 710 3.00 -8.34 3.01
C PHE A 710 3.83 -9.55 2.56
N ARG A 711 3.28 -10.34 1.64
CA ARG A 711 3.87 -11.60 1.17
C ARG A 711 4.09 -11.57 -0.33
#